data_9cb571bffb1e0efb3fb9cc75b9efc0cb
#
_entry.id   9cb571bffb1e0efb3fb9cc75b9efc0cb
#
_cell.length_a   1.000
_cell.length_b   1.000
_cell.length_c   1.000
_cell.angle_alpha   90.00
_cell.angle_beta   90.00
_cell.angle_gamma   90.00
#
_symmetry.space_group_name_H-M   'P 1'
#
loop_
_entity.id
_entity.type
_entity.pdbx_description
1 polymer ?
#
loop_
_entity_poly.entity_id
_entity_poly.type
_entity_poly.pdbx_seq_one_letter_code
_entity_poly.pdbx_strand_id
1 'polypeptide(L)'
;MKGKTMNRADSISPSRASVRVEANVGESFWRKSAQDTLPPPDMVGPYMRNRPVPGMPVPGRKAWIIGSGIAGLAAAFYLIRDGGMRGEDITILDALRVTGGSLDGAGNAEEGYIVRGGREMNWNYDNFWDLFQDVPALELPAGYSVLDEYRWVNDNDPNWSKARLMHKQGQLRDFATLGLSKAQQWEIVKLLLKRKEDLDDITIEQYFSKGFLETNFWYLWRSMFAFENWQSLLEMKLYMHRFLDAIDGLTDMSALVFPKYNQYDSFVVPLTRMLQEQGVRVQFDTRAHDLDLREEGGARTVTAIRCKVEGREESIAVGADDVVFALTGSMTEGTAYGDMDTVPVLARANSEPGEDSDWTLWRNLAKKSPVFGKPEKFCGDVARSMWESATLTCKPSPLIDKLRELSVNDPYSGKTVTGGIITFTDSNWVMSFTCNRQPHFPEQPGDVLVLWVYALLMDKDGNHIKKPMPACTGREILAELCHHLGISEDFDAVAANTKVRLALMPYITAQFMPRAAGDRPHVVPQGCTNLALLGQFVETSNDVIFTMESSVRTARIGVYTLLGLPKQVADISPTQYDIRNILKGARALNNNEPFPGERLLHRLLGGSYYAHVLPPLPENDETLRERAEAELSSLLGKGSQALLAASGWLARWREGLRDKSR
;
A
#
# COMPACT_ATOMS: atom_id res chain seq x y z
N MET A 1 -26.55 -8.94 30.77
CA MET A 1 -25.81 -7.67 30.68
C MET A 1 -25.73 -7.34 29.21
N LYS A 2 -26.31 -6.23 28.75
CA LYS A 2 -26.30 -5.84 27.35
C LYS A 2 -24.90 -5.29 27.03
N GLY A 3 -24.12 -6.00 26.23
CA GLY A 3 -22.86 -5.50 25.70
C GLY A 3 -23.14 -4.27 24.85
N LYS A 4 -22.58 -3.13 25.22
CA LYS A 4 -22.53 -1.97 24.34
C LYS A 4 -21.63 -2.34 23.16
N THR A 5 -22.23 -2.61 22.02
CA THR A 5 -21.53 -2.54 20.74
C THR A 5 -21.00 -1.10 20.63
N MET A 6 -19.68 -0.95 20.71
CA MET A 6 -19.03 0.33 20.45
C MET A 6 -19.28 0.65 18.98
N ASN A 7 -20.21 1.56 18.70
CA ASN A 7 -20.42 2.06 17.36
C ASN A 7 -19.15 2.79 16.92
N ARG A 8 -18.72 2.58 15.68
CA ARG A 8 -17.56 3.22 15.04
C ARG A 8 -17.58 4.76 15.18
N ALA A 9 -18.78 5.34 15.39
CA ALA A 9 -18.99 6.77 15.63
C ALA A 9 -18.58 7.24 17.04
N ASP A 10 -18.60 6.35 18.04
CA ASP A 10 -18.40 6.77 19.45
C ASP A 10 -16.93 6.82 19.87
N SER A 11 -16.02 6.26 19.07
CA SER A 11 -14.58 6.20 19.41
C SER A 11 -13.71 7.24 18.70
N ILE A 12 -14.27 8.01 17.73
CA ILE A 12 -13.55 9.04 16.99
C ILE A 12 -14.16 10.39 17.39
N SER A 13 -13.58 11.03 18.37
CA SER A 13 -14.00 12.37 18.82
C SER A 13 -13.91 13.38 17.65
N PRO A 14 -14.96 14.16 17.35
CA PRO A 14 -14.93 15.19 16.31
C PRO A 14 -13.95 16.35 16.58
N SER A 15 -13.29 16.36 17.73
CA SER A 15 -12.45 17.47 18.17
C SER A 15 -11.09 17.59 17.45
N ARG A 16 -10.64 16.60 16.67
CA ARG A 16 -9.35 16.69 15.98
C ARG A 16 -9.30 17.66 14.80
N ALA A 17 -10.45 18.01 14.19
CA ALA A 17 -10.49 18.92 13.04
C ALA A 17 -10.39 20.41 13.42
N SER A 18 -10.44 20.78 14.73
CA SER A 18 -10.49 22.17 15.17
C SER A 18 -9.48 22.54 16.27
N VAL A 19 -8.61 21.61 16.71
CA VAL A 19 -7.64 21.92 17.76
C VAL A 19 -6.39 22.56 17.14
N ARG A 20 -6.20 23.84 17.37
CA ARG A 20 -4.87 24.45 17.32
C ARG A 20 -4.00 23.68 18.32
N VAL A 21 -3.06 22.90 17.80
CA VAL A 21 -2.05 22.22 18.62
C VAL A 21 -1.08 23.29 19.14
N GLU A 22 -1.37 23.89 20.28
CA GLU A 22 -0.33 24.45 21.13
C GLU A 22 0.26 23.28 21.93
N ALA A 23 1.07 22.49 21.26
CA ALA A 23 1.73 21.36 21.87
C ALA A 23 2.90 21.85 22.70
N ASN A 24 2.74 21.85 24.00
CA ASN A 24 3.82 21.81 24.98
C ASN A 24 4.37 20.38 25.10
N VAL A 25 4.66 19.74 23.97
CA VAL A 25 5.41 18.49 23.91
C VAL A 25 6.86 18.89 23.63
N GLY A 26 7.81 18.39 24.43
CA GLY A 26 9.22 18.68 24.25
C GLY A 26 9.60 18.59 22.76
N GLU A 27 10.31 19.60 22.25
CA GLU A 27 10.65 19.71 20.83
C GLU A 27 11.06 18.36 20.26
N SER A 28 10.30 17.85 19.30
CA SER A 28 10.62 16.56 18.66
C SER A 28 12.00 16.66 17.99
N PHE A 29 12.70 15.56 17.89
CA PHE A 29 13.98 15.46 17.16
C PHE A 29 13.90 16.21 15.81
N TRP A 30 12.81 16.02 15.07
CA TRP A 30 12.59 16.62 13.76
C TRP A 30 12.40 18.14 13.79
N ARG A 31 11.72 18.69 14.80
CA ARG A 31 11.57 20.16 14.92
C ARG A 31 12.91 20.85 15.19
N LYS A 32 13.76 20.26 16.00
CA LYS A 32 15.12 20.78 16.23
C LYS A 32 15.97 20.68 14.99
N SER A 33 15.95 19.53 14.31
CA SER A 33 16.74 19.30 13.09
C SER A 33 16.28 20.17 11.92
N ALA A 34 14.98 20.50 11.81
CA ALA A 34 14.45 21.31 10.73
C ALA A 34 15.06 22.73 10.68
N GLN A 35 15.35 23.32 11.84
CA GLN A 35 15.94 24.67 11.89
C GLN A 35 17.34 24.75 11.27
N ASP A 36 18.10 23.65 11.33
CA ASP A 36 19.52 23.63 10.95
C ASP A 36 19.79 22.94 9.61
N THR A 37 18.92 22.03 9.17
CA THR A 37 19.17 21.11 8.05
C THR A 37 18.15 21.12 6.93
N LEU A 38 17.04 21.88 7.08
CA LEU A 38 16.00 21.94 6.06
C LEU A 38 16.53 22.68 4.81
N PRO A 39 16.56 22.00 3.62
CA PRO A 39 16.98 22.67 2.39
C PRO A 39 15.94 23.71 1.96
N PRO A 40 16.29 24.67 1.11
CA PRO A 40 15.31 25.58 0.51
C PRO A 40 14.17 24.80 -0.16
N PRO A 41 12.91 25.29 -0.13
CA PRO A 41 11.79 24.62 -0.76
C PRO A 41 12.02 24.47 -2.27
N ASP A 42 11.74 23.27 -2.81
CA ASP A 42 11.85 23.00 -4.25
C ASP A 42 10.62 23.56 -4.98
N MET A 43 10.66 24.82 -5.34
CA MET A 43 9.59 25.55 -6.05
C MET A 43 9.34 25.02 -7.46
N VAL A 44 10.21 24.20 -8.02
CA VAL A 44 10.14 23.69 -9.41
C VAL A 44 10.33 22.17 -9.45
N GLY A 45 9.58 21.46 -8.61
CA GLY A 45 9.71 20.01 -8.51
C GLY A 45 9.61 19.26 -9.85
N PRO A 46 10.16 18.04 -9.93
CA PRO A 46 10.33 17.28 -11.18
C PRO A 46 8.99 16.94 -11.85
N TYR A 47 7.88 16.98 -11.12
CA TYR A 47 6.55 16.59 -11.61
C TYR A 47 5.82 17.71 -12.36
N MET A 48 6.27 18.96 -12.28
CA MET A 48 5.61 20.11 -12.92
C MET A 48 5.54 20.04 -14.45
N ARG A 49 6.50 19.38 -15.08
CA ARG A 49 6.63 19.31 -16.57
C ARG A 49 5.45 18.62 -17.25
N ASN A 50 4.73 17.78 -16.54
CA ASN A 50 3.63 16.97 -17.07
C ASN A 50 2.24 17.53 -16.73
N ARG A 51 2.16 18.72 -16.18
CA ARG A 51 0.88 19.34 -15.84
C ARG A 51 0.20 19.91 -17.08
N PRO A 52 -1.12 19.72 -17.24
CA PRO A 52 -1.87 20.41 -18.28
C PRO A 52 -1.95 21.90 -17.98
N VAL A 53 -2.26 22.70 -18.99
CA VAL A 53 -2.83 24.01 -18.74
C VAL A 53 -4.17 23.79 -18.05
N PRO A 54 -4.47 24.45 -16.91
CA PRO A 54 -5.73 24.28 -16.21
C PRO A 54 -6.92 24.47 -17.16
N GLY A 55 -7.93 23.61 -17.02
CA GLY A 55 -9.17 23.71 -17.77
C GLY A 55 -9.89 25.02 -17.47
N MET A 56 -10.76 25.44 -18.39
CA MET A 56 -11.64 26.56 -18.14
C MET A 56 -12.85 26.10 -17.30
N PRO A 57 -13.24 26.83 -16.23
CA PRO A 57 -14.42 26.50 -15.46
C PRO A 57 -15.66 26.49 -16.35
N VAL A 58 -16.48 25.44 -16.29
CA VAL A 58 -17.80 25.42 -16.90
C VAL A 58 -18.80 25.98 -15.88
N PRO A 59 -19.43 27.13 -16.15
CA PRO A 59 -20.34 27.76 -15.21
C PRO A 59 -21.48 26.81 -14.81
N GLY A 60 -21.71 26.64 -13.50
CA GLY A 60 -22.77 25.79 -12.95
C GLY A 60 -22.47 24.30 -12.90
N ARG A 61 -21.36 23.81 -13.46
CA ARG A 61 -20.92 22.43 -13.34
C ARG A 61 -20.59 22.11 -11.89
N LYS A 62 -21.10 21.00 -11.39
CA LYS A 62 -20.78 20.45 -10.06
C LYS A 62 -20.01 19.15 -10.20
N ALA A 63 -19.20 18.84 -9.19
CA ALA A 63 -18.56 17.55 -9.04
C ALA A 63 -19.05 16.89 -7.73
N TRP A 64 -19.52 15.66 -7.88
CA TRP A 64 -19.97 14.82 -6.78
C TRP A 64 -18.94 13.69 -6.60
N ILE A 65 -18.35 13.59 -5.43
CA ILE A 65 -17.34 12.58 -5.11
C ILE A 65 -17.90 11.69 -3.99
N ILE A 66 -18.03 10.41 -4.23
CA ILE A 66 -18.55 9.42 -3.28
C ILE A 66 -17.38 8.72 -2.63
N GLY A 67 -17.14 9.01 -1.35
CA GLY A 67 -16.02 8.53 -0.53
C GLY A 67 -14.88 9.53 -0.42
N SER A 68 -14.43 9.78 0.81
CA SER A 68 -13.32 10.69 1.15
C SER A 68 -11.98 9.95 1.37
N GLY A 69 -11.82 8.73 0.84
CA GLY A 69 -10.52 8.07 0.77
C GLY A 69 -9.54 8.86 -0.10
N ILE A 70 -8.25 8.48 -0.09
CA ILE A 70 -7.20 9.22 -0.80
C ILE A 70 -7.51 9.45 -2.28
N ALA A 71 -8.20 8.52 -2.96
CA ALA A 71 -8.63 8.70 -4.35
C ALA A 71 -9.68 9.81 -4.50
N GLY A 72 -10.65 9.91 -3.57
CA GLY A 72 -11.67 10.96 -3.58
C GLY A 72 -11.06 12.34 -3.30
N LEU A 73 -10.18 12.43 -2.30
CA LEU A 73 -9.45 13.68 -2.00
C LEU A 73 -8.56 14.10 -3.18
N ALA A 74 -7.86 13.15 -3.82
CA ALA A 74 -7.07 13.42 -5.01
C ALA A 74 -7.92 13.88 -6.21
N ALA A 75 -9.13 13.32 -6.38
CA ALA A 75 -10.06 13.77 -7.42
C ALA A 75 -10.44 15.25 -7.20
N ALA A 76 -10.81 15.63 -5.96
CA ALA A 76 -11.08 17.02 -5.62
C ALA A 76 -9.89 17.94 -5.92
N PHE A 77 -8.69 17.51 -5.57
CA PHE A 77 -7.46 18.24 -5.86
C PHE A 77 -7.24 18.45 -7.36
N TYR A 78 -7.31 17.39 -8.17
CA TYR A 78 -7.09 17.51 -9.62
C TYR A 78 -8.21 18.27 -10.33
N LEU A 79 -9.46 18.20 -9.83
CA LEU A 79 -10.58 19.03 -10.34
C LEU A 79 -10.28 20.51 -10.17
N ILE A 80 -9.68 20.93 -9.07
CA ILE A 80 -9.31 22.33 -8.84
C ILE A 80 -8.07 22.68 -9.65
N ARG A 81 -6.95 21.99 -9.42
CA ARG A 81 -5.63 22.35 -9.97
C ARG A 81 -5.58 22.23 -11.48
N ASP A 82 -6.02 21.10 -12.03
CA ASP A 82 -5.89 20.77 -13.45
C ASP A 82 -7.21 21.02 -14.20
N GLY A 83 -8.36 20.78 -13.56
CA GLY A 83 -9.68 20.99 -14.14
C GLY A 83 -10.19 22.44 -14.09
N GLY A 84 -9.56 23.29 -13.25
CA GLY A 84 -9.96 24.69 -13.09
C GLY A 84 -11.31 24.88 -12.40
N MET A 85 -11.85 23.85 -11.73
CA MET A 85 -13.10 23.97 -10.98
C MET A 85 -12.90 24.76 -9.69
N ARG A 86 -13.95 25.47 -9.26
CA ARG A 86 -13.93 26.12 -7.94
C ARG A 86 -14.21 25.08 -6.86
N GLY A 87 -13.55 25.15 -5.71
CA GLY A 87 -13.78 24.22 -4.62
C GLY A 87 -15.24 24.19 -4.12
N GLU A 88 -15.91 25.33 -4.12
CA GLU A 88 -17.35 25.44 -3.73
C GLU A 88 -18.31 24.66 -4.64
N ASP A 89 -17.88 24.30 -5.86
CA ASP A 89 -18.65 23.47 -6.79
C ASP A 89 -18.37 21.96 -6.61
N ILE A 90 -17.48 21.59 -5.68
CA ILE A 90 -17.09 20.21 -5.39
C ILE A 90 -17.66 19.78 -4.04
N THR A 91 -18.39 18.67 -4.03
CA THR A 91 -18.91 18.06 -2.81
C THR A 91 -18.48 16.61 -2.70
N ILE A 92 -17.85 16.27 -1.57
CA ILE A 92 -17.48 14.90 -1.20
C ILE A 92 -18.55 14.37 -0.25
N LEU A 93 -19.12 13.21 -0.56
CA LEU A 93 -20.09 12.48 0.27
C LEU A 93 -19.37 11.35 0.99
N ASP A 94 -19.44 11.28 2.31
CA ASP A 94 -18.85 10.17 3.07
C ASP A 94 -19.80 9.64 4.13
N ALA A 95 -19.83 8.33 4.28
CA ALA A 95 -20.62 7.65 5.29
C ALA A 95 -20.08 7.83 6.71
N LEU A 96 -18.82 8.18 6.85
CA LEU A 96 -18.11 8.37 8.11
C LEU A 96 -17.90 9.86 8.39
N ARG A 97 -17.66 10.19 9.65
CA ARG A 97 -17.32 11.55 10.09
C ARG A 97 -15.80 11.83 10.09
N VAL A 98 -15.05 11.06 9.33
CA VAL A 98 -13.60 11.21 9.18
C VAL A 98 -13.22 10.96 7.73
N THR A 99 -12.33 11.78 7.19
CA THR A 99 -11.76 11.61 5.85
C THR A 99 -10.61 10.59 5.88
N GLY A 100 -10.14 10.14 4.70
CA GLY A 100 -8.96 9.30 4.55
C GLY A 100 -9.21 7.83 4.28
N GLY A 101 -10.42 7.33 4.53
CA GLY A 101 -10.80 5.95 4.24
C GLY A 101 -9.91 4.94 4.98
N SER A 102 -9.12 4.15 4.22
CA SER A 102 -8.21 3.14 4.81
C SER A 102 -6.92 3.70 5.39
N LEU A 103 -6.62 4.99 5.21
CA LEU A 103 -5.41 5.66 5.71
C LEU A 103 -5.61 6.29 7.08
N ASP A 104 -6.45 5.72 7.91
CA ASP A 104 -6.73 6.26 9.23
C ASP A 104 -5.67 5.86 10.26
N GLY A 105 -5.59 6.67 11.29
CA GLY A 105 -4.91 6.42 12.55
C GLY A 105 -5.68 7.13 13.66
N ALA A 106 -5.86 6.49 14.80
CA ALA A 106 -6.68 7.02 15.89
C ALA A 106 -6.18 6.59 17.26
N GLY A 107 -6.84 7.09 18.31
CA GLY A 107 -6.56 6.74 19.69
C GLY A 107 -5.63 7.71 20.39
N ASN A 108 -5.22 7.36 21.57
CA ASN A 108 -4.35 8.13 22.45
C ASN A 108 -3.55 7.20 23.37
N ALA A 109 -2.63 7.76 24.16
CA ALA A 109 -1.80 6.95 25.07
C ALA A 109 -2.58 6.31 26.24
N GLU A 110 -3.74 6.85 26.59
CA GLU A 110 -4.56 6.32 27.70
C GLU A 110 -5.41 5.14 27.27
N GLU A 111 -6.04 5.21 26.11
CA GLU A 111 -6.92 4.15 25.60
C GLU A 111 -6.19 3.18 24.66
N GLY A 112 -5.02 3.55 24.18
CA GLY A 112 -4.24 2.86 23.17
C GLY A 112 -4.47 3.45 21.78
N TYR A 113 -3.38 3.52 21.01
CA TYR A 113 -3.43 3.90 19.60
C TYR A 113 -3.91 2.73 18.73
N ILE A 114 -4.42 3.07 17.54
CA ILE A 114 -4.82 2.08 16.54
C ILE A 114 -4.38 2.52 15.15
N VAL A 115 -3.75 1.60 14.43
CA VAL A 115 -3.46 1.67 13.00
C VAL A 115 -3.91 0.36 12.36
N ARG A 116 -4.46 0.43 11.13
CA ARG A 116 -5.00 -0.74 10.43
C ARG A 116 -4.05 -1.30 9.37
N GLY A 117 -2.83 -0.80 9.29
CA GLY A 117 -1.81 -1.32 8.38
C GLY A 117 -0.50 -0.55 8.48
N GLY A 118 0.62 -1.25 8.30
CA GLY A 118 1.91 -0.66 7.96
C GLY A 118 1.88 -0.21 6.50
N ARG A 119 2.52 0.90 6.18
CA ARG A 119 2.47 1.46 4.83
C ARG A 119 3.85 1.91 4.39
N GLU A 120 4.55 1.01 3.74
CA GLU A 120 5.79 1.31 3.06
C GLU A 120 5.49 2.07 1.75
N MET A 121 6.40 2.94 1.35
CA MET A 121 6.28 3.75 0.15
C MET A 121 7.52 3.66 -0.72
N ASN A 122 7.38 4.12 -1.98
CA ASN A 122 8.45 4.12 -2.96
C ASN A 122 8.55 5.49 -3.65
N TRP A 123 9.75 5.91 -4.02
CA TRP A 123 9.97 7.14 -4.77
C TRP A 123 9.34 7.13 -6.17
N ASN A 124 9.04 5.96 -6.72
CA ASN A 124 8.39 5.79 -8.03
C ASN A 124 6.87 5.97 -7.99
N TYR A 125 6.33 6.68 -7.00
CA TYR A 125 4.91 7.04 -6.88
C TYR A 125 4.67 8.41 -7.54
N ASP A 126 4.82 8.50 -8.87
CA ASP A 126 4.87 9.76 -9.62
C ASP A 126 3.60 10.62 -9.48
N ASN A 127 2.42 10.01 -9.52
CA ASN A 127 1.16 10.76 -9.38
C ASN A 127 0.92 11.17 -7.93
N PHE A 128 1.32 10.32 -6.97
CA PHE A 128 1.23 10.64 -5.55
C PHE A 128 2.12 11.82 -5.19
N TRP A 129 3.37 11.81 -5.63
CA TRP A 129 4.31 12.89 -5.37
C TRP A 129 3.99 14.16 -6.17
N ASP A 130 3.40 14.04 -7.37
CA ASP A 130 2.86 15.19 -8.11
C ASP A 130 1.74 15.91 -7.33
N LEU A 131 0.92 15.16 -6.59
CA LEU A 131 -0.10 15.74 -5.72
C LEU A 131 0.55 16.41 -4.51
N PHE A 132 1.36 15.66 -3.74
CA PHE A 132 1.89 16.12 -2.45
C PHE A 132 2.99 17.18 -2.56
N GLN A 133 3.52 17.43 -3.74
CA GLN A 133 4.38 18.57 -4.04
C GLN A 133 3.64 19.92 -3.89
N ASP A 134 2.32 19.95 -4.03
CA ASP A 134 1.51 21.16 -3.92
C ASP A 134 0.75 21.28 -2.59
N VAL A 135 0.75 20.24 -1.77
CA VAL A 135 0.09 20.23 -0.47
C VAL A 135 1.02 20.81 0.59
N PRO A 136 0.66 21.91 1.29
CA PRO A 136 1.50 22.52 2.31
C PRO A 136 1.80 21.56 3.47
N ALA A 137 3.06 21.49 3.89
CA ALA A 137 3.44 20.83 5.12
C ALA A 137 2.94 21.63 6.34
N LEU A 138 2.36 20.92 7.33
CA LEU A 138 1.72 21.60 8.47
C LEU A 138 2.69 22.02 9.56
N GLU A 139 3.84 21.37 9.66
CA GLU A 139 4.82 21.59 10.72
C GLU A 139 6.10 22.30 10.23
N LEU A 140 6.19 22.61 8.94
CA LEU A 140 7.29 23.35 8.36
C LEU A 140 6.91 24.82 8.09
N PRO A 141 7.89 25.71 7.88
CA PRO A 141 7.63 27.09 7.49
C PRO A 141 6.79 27.19 6.21
N ALA A 142 6.11 28.31 6.01
CA ALA A 142 5.36 28.57 4.79
C ALA A 142 6.24 28.43 3.54
N GLY A 143 5.68 27.77 2.50
CA GLY A 143 6.38 27.50 1.23
C GLY A 143 6.92 26.07 1.10
N TYR A 144 6.99 25.31 2.18
CA TYR A 144 7.35 23.90 2.11
C TYR A 144 6.13 23.01 1.91
N SER A 145 6.27 22.00 1.05
CA SER A 145 5.25 20.99 0.77
C SER A 145 5.43 19.75 1.64
N VAL A 146 4.41 18.90 1.65
CA VAL A 146 4.49 17.54 2.24
C VAL A 146 5.59 16.72 1.58
N LEU A 147 5.83 16.87 0.28
CA LEU A 147 6.93 16.20 -0.41
C LEU A 147 8.30 16.69 0.08
N ASP A 148 8.45 17.99 0.35
CA ASP A 148 9.71 18.55 0.90
C ASP A 148 9.99 17.97 2.28
N GLU A 149 8.97 17.91 3.17
CA GLU A 149 9.09 17.29 4.49
C GLU A 149 9.47 15.81 4.36
N TYR A 150 8.82 15.09 3.45
CA TYR A 150 9.06 13.66 3.26
C TYR A 150 10.48 13.37 2.77
N ARG A 151 10.98 14.15 1.81
CA ARG A 151 12.37 14.07 1.33
C ARG A 151 13.35 14.36 2.45
N TRP A 152 13.17 15.48 3.13
CA TRP A 152 14.04 15.89 4.21
C TRP A 152 14.13 14.83 5.31
N VAL A 153 13.02 14.22 5.72
CA VAL A 153 13.00 13.14 6.73
C VAL A 153 13.79 11.93 6.26
N ASN A 154 13.57 11.45 5.04
CA ASN A 154 14.20 10.24 4.53
C ASN A 154 15.66 10.44 4.09
N ASP A 155 16.06 11.66 3.70
CA ASP A 155 17.45 11.99 3.39
C ASP A 155 18.31 12.07 4.65
N ASN A 156 17.74 12.54 5.77
CA ASN A 156 18.45 12.64 7.06
C ASN A 156 18.42 11.34 7.88
N ASP A 157 17.47 10.45 7.59
CA ASP A 157 17.34 9.14 8.25
C ASP A 157 16.92 8.09 7.19
N PRO A 158 17.87 7.65 6.32
CA PRO A 158 17.62 6.61 5.34
C PRO A 158 17.14 5.32 6.00
N ASN A 159 16.14 4.70 5.40
CA ASN A 159 15.56 3.48 5.96
C ASN A 159 16.45 2.27 5.71
N TRP A 160 16.57 1.41 6.70
CA TRP A 160 17.14 0.06 6.58
C TRP A 160 16.74 -0.77 7.79
N SER A 161 16.88 -2.10 7.69
CA SER A 161 16.56 -3.06 8.74
C SER A 161 17.70 -4.03 8.96
N LYS A 162 18.04 -4.29 10.23
CA LYS A 162 19.01 -5.32 10.60
C LYS A 162 18.38 -6.65 11.01
N ALA A 163 17.04 -6.71 11.09
CA ALA A 163 16.30 -7.91 11.51
C ALA A 163 15.03 -8.03 10.66
N ARG A 164 14.95 -9.08 9.83
CA ARG A 164 13.84 -9.30 8.91
C ARG A 164 13.10 -10.61 9.16
N LEU A 165 13.85 -11.66 9.45
CA LEU A 165 13.31 -12.99 9.69
C LEU A 165 13.81 -13.51 11.04
N MET A 166 12.90 -14.08 11.82
CA MET A 166 13.17 -14.69 13.12
C MET A 166 12.58 -16.09 13.20
N HIS A 167 13.12 -16.91 14.10
CA HIS A 167 12.63 -18.23 14.42
C HIS A 167 13.10 -18.66 15.83
N LYS A 168 12.66 -19.85 16.27
CA LYS A 168 13.15 -20.48 17.50
C LYS A 168 13.22 -19.52 18.70
N GLN A 169 12.10 -18.85 18.94
CA GLN A 169 11.95 -17.97 20.11
C GLN A 169 13.05 -16.90 20.21
N GLY A 170 13.03 -15.95 19.28
CA GLY A 170 13.88 -14.76 19.31
C GLY A 170 15.23 -14.87 18.62
N GLN A 171 15.55 -15.98 17.92
CA GLN A 171 16.75 -16.09 17.11
C GLN A 171 16.58 -15.47 15.74
N LEU A 172 17.56 -14.73 15.28
CA LEU A 172 17.58 -14.24 13.90
C LEU A 172 17.82 -15.40 12.93
N ARG A 173 17.01 -15.48 11.89
CA ARG A 173 17.26 -16.33 10.72
C ARG A 173 18.10 -15.54 9.73
N ASP A 174 19.07 -16.19 9.08
CA ASP A 174 19.83 -15.58 7.99
C ASP A 174 18.88 -15.20 6.84
N PHE A 175 18.86 -13.93 6.49
CA PHE A 175 18.04 -13.35 5.41
C PHE A 175 18.88 -12.57 4.39
N ALA A 176 20.21 -12.70 4.43
CA ALA A 176 21.12 -12.00 3.50
C ALA A 176 20.89 -12.41 2.04
N THR A 177 20.32 -13.57 1.82
CA THR A 177 19.94 -14.05 0.48
C THR A 177 18.48 -14.46 0.43
N LEU A 178 17.92 -14.50 -0.79
CA LEU A 178 16.54 -14.93 -1.04
C LEU A 178 16.32 -16.43 -0.83
N GLY A 179 17.39 -17.23 -0.71
CA GLY A 179 17.33 -18.67 -0.45
C GLY A 179 16.72 -19.49 -1.58
N LEU A 180 16.81 -19.02 -2.83
CA LEU A 180 16.21 -19.65 -4.00
C LEU A 180 17.15 -20.64 -4.66
N SER A 181 16.71 -21.88 -4.87
CA SER A 181 17.38 -22.82 -5.75
C SER A 181 17.27 -22.40 -7.23
N LYS A 182 18.13 -22.94 -8.09
CA LYS A 182 18.07 -22.66 -9.54
C LYS A 182 16.72 -22.98 -10.17
N ALA A 183 16.05 -24.04 -9.73
CA ALA A 183 14.71 -24.38 -10.22
C ALA A 183 13.68 -23.32 -9.85
N GLN A 184 13.72 -22.82 -8.60
CA GLN A 184 12.82 -21.78 -8.09
C GLN A 184 13.09 -20.42 -8.74
N GLN A 185 14.34 -20.07 -9.01
CA GLN A 185 14.69 -18.89 -9.80
C GLN A 185 14.02 -18.93 -11.18
N TRP A 186 14.02 -20.11 -11.83
CA TRP A 186 13.35 -20.31 -13.12
C TRP A 186 11.83 -20.27 -13.02
N GLU A 187 11.21 -20.68 -11.91
CA GLU A 187 9.77 -20.51 -11.69
C GLU A 187 9.40 -19.02 -11.74
N ILE A 188 10.16 -18.15 -11.06
CA ILE A 188 9.97 -16.69 -11.11
C ILE A 188 10.14 -16.14 -12.52
N VAL A 189 11.26 -16.47 -13.19
CA VAL A 189 11.53 -15.98 -14.56
C VAL A 189 10.40 -16.39 -15.52
N LYS A 190 9.93 -17.63 -15.43
CA LYS A 190 8.81 -18.11 -16.27
C LYS A 190 7.53 -17.34 -15.97
N LEU A 191 7.23 -17.03 -14.68
CA LEU A 191 6.06 -16.23 -14.32
C LEU A 191 6.13 -14.84 -14.94
N LEU A 192 7.28 -14.17 -14.83
CA LEU A 192 7.48 -12.82 -15.39
C LEU A 192 7.28 -12.80 -16.92
N LEU A 193 7.58 -13.88 -17.62
CA LEU A 193 7.42 -14.01 -19.08
C LEU A 193 6.01 -14.42 -19.53
N LYS A 194 5.14 -14.93 -18.65
CA LYS A 194 3.77 -15.33 -19.01
C LYS A 194 2.94 -14.08 -19.36
N ARG A 195 1.96 -14.23 -20.24
CA ARG A 195 0.97 -13.18 -20.48
C ARG A 195 0.00 -13.11 -19.31
N LYS A 196 -0.64 -11.95 -19.10
CA LYS A 196 -1.60 -11.74 -18.01
C LYS A 196 -2.82 -12.66 -18.14
N GLU A 197 -3.32 -12.80 -19.36
CA GLU A 197 -4.49 -13.62 -19.71
C GLU A 197 -4.28 -15.12 -19.45
N ASP A 198 -3.02 -15.56 -19.39
CA ASP A 198 -2.66 -16.94 -19.07
C ASP A 198 -2.66 -17.22 -17.56
N LEU A 199 -3.02 -16.22 -16.73
CA LEU A 199 -2.97 -16.27 -15.26
C LEU A 199 -4.35 -16.09 -14.62
N ASP A 200 -5.41 -15.99 -15.40
CA ASP A 200 -6.77 -15.81 -14.91
C ASP A 200 -7.17 -16.92 -13.92
N ASP A 201 -7.64 -16.52 -12.74
CA ASP A 201 -8.10 -17.38 -11.64
C ASP A 201 -7.05 -18.41 -11.12
N ILE A 202 -5.77 -18.30 -11.50
CA ILE A 202 -4.68 -19.15 -10.99
C ILE A 202 -4.16 -18.62 -9.65
N THR A 203 -3.96 -19.54 -8.69
CA THR A 203 -3.38 -19.20 -7.37
C THR A 203 -1.85 -19.38 -7.35
N ILE A 204 -1.20 -18.72 -6.39
CA ILE A 204 0.25 -18.81 -6.17
C ILE A 204 0.67 -20.25 -5.91
N GLU A 205 -0.03 -20.98 -5.02
CA GLU A 205 0.28 -22.37 -4.67
C GLU A 205 0.06 -23.38 -5.79
N GLN A 206 -0.81 -23.06 -6.77
CA GLN A 206 -1.00 -23.89 -7.96
C GLN A 206 0.17 -23.78 -8.93
N TYR A 207 0.92 -22.69 -8.86
CA TYR A 207 2.00 -22.42 -9.79
C TYR A 207 3.37 -22.77 -9.23
N PHE A 208 3.68 -22.35 -7.99
CA PHE A 208 4.98 -22.55 -7.38
C PHE A 208 5.11 -23.89 -6.68
N SER A 209 6.34 -24.43 -6.66
CA SER A 209 6.66 -25.64 -5.91
C SER A 209 6.50 -25.42 -4.40
N LYS A 210 6.19 -26.49 -3.64
CA LYS A 210 6.09 -26.39 -2.16
C LYS A 210 7.35 -25.82 -1.53
N GLY A 211 8.52 -26.21 -1.99
CA GLY A 211 9.79 -25.70 -1.48
C GLY A 211 10.02 -24.20 -1.75
N PHE A 212 9.35 -23.62 -2.77
CA PHE A 212 9.37 -22.17 -3.00
C PHE A 212 8.67 -21.42 -1.87
N LEU A 213 7.56 -21.95 -1.37
CA LEU A 213 6.76 -21.32 -0.29
C LEU A 213 7.41 -21.40 1.10
N GLU A 214 8.63 -21.98 1.21
CA GLU A 214 9.43 -22.08 2.42
C GLU A 214 10.75 -21.27 2.34
N THR A 215 10.98 -20.58 1.20
CA THR A 215 12.18 -19.77 0.98
C THR A 215 12.15 -18.45 1.74
N ASN A 216 13.32 -17.85 1.98
CA ASN A 216 13.40 -16.48 2.51
C ASN A 216 12.67 -15.49 1.60
N PHE A 217 12.81 -15.65 0.25
CA PHE A 217 12.08 -14.82 -0.70
C PHE A 217 10.58 -14.79 -0.38
N TRP A 218 9.95 -15.97 -0.20
CA TRP A 218 8.51 -16.04 0.04
C TRP A 218 8.13 -15.40 1.39
N TYR A 219 8.88 -15.66 2.46
CA TYR A 219 8.60 -15.04 3.75
C TYR A 219 8.74 -13.51 3.71
N LEU A 220 9.80 -12.98 3.08
CA LEU A 220 10.01 -11.55 2.92
C LEU A 220 8.94 -10.91 2.04
N TRP A 221 8.57 -11.58 0.94
CA TRP A 221 7.58 -11.09 -0.01
C TRP A 221 6.17 -11.12 0.56
N ARG A 222 5.76 -12.26 1.12
CA ARG A 222 4.41 -12.42 1.67
C ARG A 222 4.14 -11.52 2.85
N SER A 223 5.10 -11.29 3.72
CA SER A 223 4.91 -10.39 4.86
C SER A 223 4.90 -8.92 4.45
N MET A 224 5.72 -8.50 3.47
CA MET A 224 5.72 -7.12 2.97
C MET A 224 4.39 -6.74 2.32
N PHE A 225 3.82 -7.63 1.51
CA PHE A 225 2.62 -7.35 0.71
C PHE A 225 1.35 -8.02 1.23
N ALA A 226 1.41 -8.78 2.31
CA ALA A 226 0.31 -9.55 2.88
C ALA A 226 -0.25 -10.63 1.92
N PHE A 227 0.63 -11.31 1.16
CA PHE A 227 0.22 -12.40 0.29
C PHE A 227 0.06 -13.72 1.04
N GLU A 228 -0.97 -14.47 0.66
CA GLU A 228 -1.18 -15.86 1.04
C GLU A 228 -1.08 -16.79 -0.16
N ASN A 229 -0.83 -18.10 0.11
CA ASN A 229 -0.53 -19.07 -0.94
C ASN A 229 -1.66 -19.25 -1.96
N TRP A 230 -2.91 -19.13 -1.51
CA TRP A 230 -4.12 -19.32 -2.32
C TRP A 230 -4.53 -18.06 -3.11
N GLN A 231 -3.85 -16.94 -2.93
CA GLN A 231 -4.17 -15.68 -3.59
C GLN A 231 -3.71 -15.64 -5.04
N SER A 232 -4.11 -14.58 -5.76
CA SER A 232 -3.93 -14.41 -7.19
C SER A 232 -2.47 -14.42 -7.64
N LEU A 233 -2.13 -15.34 -8.52
CA LEU A 233 -0.83 -15.36 -9.20
C LEU A 233 -0.65 -14.14 -10.13
N LEU A 234 -1.73 -13.66 -10.74
CA LEU A 234 -1.71 -12.45 -11.56
C LEU A 234 -1.30 -11.22 -10.74
N GLU A 235 -1.88 -11.05 -9.54
CA GLU A 235 -1.48 -9.95 -8.65
C GLU A 235 -0.02 -10.08 -8.24
N MET A 236 0.44 -11.26 -7.83
CA MET A 236 1.85 -11.49 -7.49
C MET A 236 2.79 -11.09 -8.65
N LYS A 237 2.46 -11.45 -9.89
CA LYS A 237 3.23 -11.04 -11.06
C LYS A 237 3.25 -9.53 -11.24
N LEU A 238 2.10 -8.86 -11.11
CA LEU A 238 2.04 -7.39 -11.22
C LEU A 238 2.91 -6.71 -10.17
N TYR A 239 2.90 -7.20 -8.92
CA TYR A 239 3.76 -6.70 -7.85
C TYR A 239 5.24 -6.93 -8.15
N MET A 240 5.62 -8.08 -8.65
CA MET A 240 7.01 -8.35 -9.05
C MET A 240 7.48 -7.39 -10.16
N HIS A 241 6.61 -7.05 -11.11
CA HIS A 241 6.93 -6.07 -12.14
C HIS A 241 7.03 -4.66 -11.56
N ARG A 242 6.09 -4.30 -10.69
CA ARG A 242 5.99 -2.94 -10.12
C ARG A 242 7.16 -2.60 -9.21
N PHE A 243 7.66 -3.57 -8.44
CA PHE A 243 8.70 -3.39 -7.45
C PHE A 243 10.05 -4.03 -7.83
N LEU A 244 10.28 -4.24 -9.13
CA LEU A 244 11.56 -4.80 -9.60
C LEU A 244 12.76 -3.90 -9.26
N ASP A 245 12.56 -2.59 -9.26
CA ASP A 245 13.58 -1.61 -8.88
C ASP A 245 13.99 -1.67 -7.40
N ALA A 246 13.11 -2.22 -6.55
CA ALA A 246 13.31 -2.36 -5.11
C ALA A 246 13.79 -3.76 -4.68
N ILE A 247 14.03 -4.66 -5.63
CA ILE A 247 14.28 -6.08 -5.34
C ILE A 247 15.61 -6.31 -4.59
N ASP A 248 16.62 -5.49 -4.86
CA ASP A 248 17.91 -5.53 -4.16
C ASP A 248 17.81 -5.05 -2.71
N GLY A 249 16.83 -4.18 -2.39
CA GLY A 249 16.50 -3.75 -1.04
C GLY A 249 15.43 -4.60 -0.32
N LEU A 250 15.01 -5.75 -0.87
CA LEU A 250 13.99 -6.60 -0.24
C LEU A 250 14.46 -7.21 1.08
N THR A 251 15.76 -7.53 1.17
CA THR A 251 16.35 -8.15 2.36
C THR A 251 16.56 -7.17 3.50
N ASP A 252 16.88 -5.92 3.23
CA ASP A 252 17.21 -4.91 4.25
C ASP A 252 16.26 -3.71 4.30
N MET A 253 15.23 -3.68 3.45
CA MET A 253 14.23 -2.60 3.34
C MET A 253 14.80 -1.23 2.92
N SER A 254 16.03 -1.16 2.44
CA SER A 254 16.69 0.10 2.06
C SER A 254 16.06 0.80 0.86
N ALA A 255 15.30 0.06 0.03
CA ALA A 255 14.59 0.62 -1.12
C ALA A 255 13.26 1.32 -0.75
N LEU A 256 12.81 1.22 0.49
CA LEU A 256 11.53 1.76 0.94
C LEU A 256 11.72 3.01 1.78
N VAL A 257 10.70 3.85 1.77
CA VAL A 257 10.67 5.13 2.47
C VAL A 257 9.39 5.24 3.30
N PHE A 258 9.44 6.02 4.37
CA PHE A 258 8.37 6.11 5.34
C PHE A 258 8.03 7.56 5.64
N PRO A 259 6.75 7.88 5.95
CA PRO A 259 6.36 9.20 6.44
C PRO A 259 6.94 9.47 7.83
N LYS A 260 6.90 10.73 8.23
CA LYS A 260 7.30 11.19 9.56
C LYS A 260 6.41 10.59 10.65
N TYR A 261 5.10 10.68 10.46
CA TYR A 261 4.06 10.10 11.31
C TYR A 261 3.33 8.97 10.57
N ASN A 262 2.22 8.48 11.11
CA ASN A 262 1.29 7.62 10.38
C ASN A 262 0.77 8.35 9.12
N GLN A 263 0.12 7.61 8.22
CA GLN A 263 -0.30 8.18 6.93
C GLN A 263 -1.48 9.13 7.03
N TYR A 264 -2.33 8.98 8.03
CA TYR A 264 -3.44 9.90 8.25
C TYR A 264 -2.90 11.30 8.55
N ASP A 265 -2.03 11.41 9.54
CA ASP A 265 -1.47 12.70 9.97
C ASP A 265 -0.51 13.29 8.93
N SER A 266 0.25 12.45 8.21
CA SER A 266 1.23 12.91 7.23
C SER A 266 0.64 13.32 5.88
N PHE A 267 -0.48 12.71 5.45
CA PHE A 267 -1.02 12.92 4.11
C PHE A 267 -2.49 13.36 4.09
N VAL A 268 -3.35 12.70 4.86
CA VAL A 268 -4.80 12.97 4.80
C VAL A 268 -5.13 14.31 5.42
N VAL A 269 -4.58 14.59 6.60
CA VAL A 269 -4.86 15.84 7.32
C VAL A 269 -4.43 17.07 6.51
N PRO A 270 -3.18 17.20 6.01
CA PRO A 270 -2.77 18.38 5.24
C PRO A 270 -3.57 18.53 3.93
N LEU A 271 -3.85 17.43 3.21
CA LEU A 271 -4.63 17.48 1.97
C LEU A 271 -6.08 17.90 2.24
N THR A 272 -6.73 17.30 3.25
CA THR A 272 -8.12 17.65 3.61
C THR A 272 -8.22 19.13 4.01
N ARG A 273 -7.27 19.61 4.82
CA ARG A 273 -7.24 21.00 5.24
C ARG A 273 -7.11 21.95 4.05
N MET A 274 -6.18 21.70 3.15
CA MET A 274 -6.00 22.50 1.93
C MET A 274 -7.28 22.54 1.07
N LEU A 275 -7.93 21.40 0.86
CA LEU A 275 -9.16 21.32 0.08
C LEU A 275 -10.31 22.10 0.72
N GLN A 276 -10.45 22.03 2.05
CA GLN A 276 -11.47 22.79 2.80
C GLN A 276 -11.20 24.29 2.73
N GLU A 277 -9.94 24.72 2.84
CA GLU A 277 -9.52 26.13 2.68
C GLU A 277 -9.81 26.66 1.27
N GLN A 278 -9.83 25.78 0.26
CA GLN A 278 -10.22 26.08 -1.13
C GLN A 278 -11.73 26.02 -1.36
N GLY A 279 -12.54 25.71 -0.34
CA GLY A 279 -14.00 25.72 -0.40
C GLY A 279 -14.64 24.37 -0.73
N VAL A 280 -13.89 23.26 -0.83
CA VAL A 280 -14.46 21.92 -1.01
C VAL A 280 -15.32 21.55 0.21
N ARG A 281 -16.53 21.07 -0.04
CA ARG A 281 -17.46 20.64 1.00
C ARG A 281 -17.36 19.13 1.21
N VAL A 282 -17.25 18.70 2.47
CA VAL A 282 -17.39 17.29 2.85
C VAL A 282 -18.70 17.13 3.60
N GLN A 283 -19.62 16.35 3.04
CA GLN A 283 -20.89 16.00 3.65
C GLN A 283 -20.76 14.60 4.26
N PHE A 284 -20.63 14.57 5.57
CA PHE A 284 -20.54 13.35 6.37
C PHE A 284 -21.92 12.70 6.58
N ASP A 285 -21.96 11.53 7.21
CA ASP A 285 -23.16 10.73 7.49
C ASP A 285 -24.03 10.50 6.23
N THR A 286 -23.37 10.46 5.07
CA THR A 286 -24.00 10.34 3.75
C THR A 286 -23.46 9.12 3.04
N ARG A 287 -24.25 8.04 3.00
CA ARG A 287 -23.90 6.78 2.34
C ARG A 287 -24.61 6.66 1.00
N ALA A 288 -23.89 6.85 -0.09
CA ALA A 288 -24.39 6.53 -1.42
C ALA A 288 -24.42 5.00 -1.62
N HIS A 289 -25.54 4.50 -2.11
CA HIS A 289 -25.75 3.06 -2.30
C HIS A 289 -26.19 2.68 -3.71
N ASP A 290 -26.60 3.66 -4.55
CA ASP A 290 -26.93 3.44 -5.96
C ASP A 290 -26.82 4.72 -6.78
N LEU A 291 -26.74 4.57 -8.12
CA LEU A 291 -26.78 5.66 -9.10
C LEU A 291 -27.89 5.41 -10.11
N ASP A 292 -28.74 6.39 -10.34
CA ASP A 292 -29.72 6.35 -11.45
C ASP A 292 -28.98 6.62 -12.76
N LEU A 293 -29.11 5.71 -13.74
CA LEU A 293 -28.47 5.81 -15.03
C LEU A 293 -29.53 6.02 -16.12
N ARG A 294 -29.35 7.05 -16.95
CA ARG A 294 -30.05 7.19 -18.22
C ARG A 294 -29.20 6.55 -19.31
N GLU A 295 -29.81 5.63 -20.05
CA GLU A 295 -29.15 4.96 -21.19
C GLU A 295 -29.76 5.44 -22.50
N GLU A 296 -28.91 6.00 -23.38
CA GLU A 296 -29.29 6.48 -24.72
C GLU A 296 -28.20 6.16 -25.73
N GLY A 297 -28.53 5.42 -26.79
CA GLY A 297 -27.58 5.11 -27.87
C GLY A 297 -26.30 4.41 -27.44
N GLY A 298 -26.33 3.66 -26.34
CA GLY A 298 -25.17 3.02 -25.72
C GLY A 298 -24.37 3.92 -24.76
N ALA A 299 -24.74 5.19 -24.63
CA ALA A 299 -24.19 6.09 -23.62
C ALA A 299 -24.96 5.93 -22.29
N ARG A 300 -24.22 6.03 -21.18
CA ARG A 300 -24.74 5.96 -19.80
C ARG A 300 -24.39 7.22 -19.05
N THR A 301 -25.41 7.92 -18.58
CA THR A 301 -25.24 9.18 -17.86
C THR A 301 -25.89 9.07 -16.48
N VAL A 302 -25.15 9.34 -15.41
CA VAL A 302 -25.70 9.44 -14.07
C VAL A 302 -26.62 10.66 -13.99
N THR A 303 -27.85 10.44 -13.50
CA THR A 303 -28.87 11.49 -13.34
C THR A 303 -29.24 11.75 -11.89
N ALA A 304 -28.98 10.80 -11.00
CA ALA A 304 -29.14 10.99 -9.55
C ALA A 304 -28.23 10.04 -8.75
N ILE A 305 -27.88 10.47 -7.56
CA ILE A 305 -27.19 9.67 -6.55
C ILE A 305 -28.22 9.30 -5.48
N ARG A 306 -28.43 7.98 -5.27
CA ARG A 306 -29.26 7.46 -4.20
C ARG A 306 -28.41 7.27 -2.96
N CYS A 307 -28.80 7.89 -1.85
CA CYS A 307 -28.02 7.85 -0.63
C CYS A 307 -28.91 7.83 0.63
N LYS A 308 -28.32 7.41 1.72
CA LYS A 308 -28.87 7.61 3.07
C LYS A 308 -28.11 8.75 3.74
N VAL A 309 -28.82 9.80 4.12
CA VAL A 309 -28.30 10.94 4.89
C VAL A 309 -28.82 10.83 6.31
N GLU A 310 -27.93 10.67 7.29
CA GLU A 310 -28.31 10.42 8.69
C GLU A 310 -29.36 9.27 8.83
N GLY A 311 -29.22 8.23 8.00
CA GLY A 311 -30.10 7.06 7.97
C GLY A 311 -31.42 7.24 7.21
N ARG A 312 -31.69 8.40 6.60
CA ARG A 312 -32.88 8.67 5.79
C ARG A 312 -32.58 8.59 4.30
N GLU A 313 -33.45 7.92 3.55
CA GLU A 313 -33.31 7.83 2.08
C GLU A 313 -33.44 9.19 1.44
N GLU A 314 -32.46 9.57 0.63
CA GLU A 314 -32.43 10.81 -0.12
C GLU A 314 -31.96 10.56 -1.56
N SER A 315 -32.22 11.51 -2.44
CA SER A 315 -31.78 11.51 -3.83
C SER A 315 -31.20 12.86 -4.19
N ILE A 316 -29.93 12.85 -4.59
CA ILE A 316 -29.23 14.04 -5.06
C ILE A 316 -29.31 14.04 -6.59
N ALA A 317 -29.95 15.05 -7.16
CA ALA A 317 -30.02 15.22 -8.61
C ALA A 317 -28.65 15.60 -9.19
N VAL A 318 -28.26 14.95 -10.29
CA VAL A 318 -27.03 15.21 -11.03
C VAL A 318 -27.40 15.94 -12.33
N GLY A 319 -26.88 17.16 -12.52
CA GLY A 319 -27.09 17.97 -13.70
C GLY A 319 -26.44 17.38 -14.96
N ALA A 320 -26.84 17.88 -16.13
CA ALA A 320 -26.34 17.37 -17.40
C ALA A 320 -24.83 17.57 -17.58
N ASP A 321 -24.29 18.64 -17.02
CA ASP A 321 -22.85 18.98 -17.11
C ASP A 321 -22.07 18.51 -15.88
N ASP A 322 -22.74 17.99 -14.83
CA ASP A 322 -22.10 17.52 -13.60
C ASP A 322 -21.32 16.24 -13.83
N VAL A 323 -20.29 16.04 -13.01
CA VAL A 323 -19.46 14.83 -13.02
C VAL A 323 -19.53 14.11 -11.68
N VAL A 324 -19.49 12.79 -11.74
CA VAL A 324 -19.57 11.90 -10.58
C VAL A 324 -18.33 11.03 -10.50
N PHE A 325 -17.71 10.99 -9.33
CA PHE A 325 -16.59 10.14 -9.01
C PHE A 325 -16.97 9.23 -7.86
N ALA A 326 -16.83 7.92 -8.02
CA ALA A 326 -17.27 6.98 -6.99
C ALA A 326 -16.15 6.00 -6.63
N LEU A 327 -15.84 5.90 -5.33
CA LEU A 327 -14.95 4.88 -4.81
C LEU A 327 -15.72 3.55 -4.71
N THR A 328 -15.11 2.47 -5.22
CA THR A 328 -15.70 1.14 -5.30
C THR A 328 -15.16 0.23 -4.20
N GLY A 329 -15.96 0.00 -3.16
CA GLY A 329 -15.59 -0.85 -2.04
C GLY A 329 -14.51 -0.26 -1.12
N SER A 330 -14.31 -0.89 0.03
CA SER A 330 -13.28 -0.50 0.98
C SER A 330 -12.67 -1.74 1.64
N MET A 331 -11.33 -1.85 1.63
CA MET A 331 -10.62 -2.95 2.26
C MET A 331 -10.73 -2.93 3.80
N THR A 332 -11.06 -1.80 4.40
CA THR A 332 -11.21 -1.66 5.85
C THR A 332 -12.66 -1.54 6.30
N GLU A 333 -13.61 -1.72 5.38
CA GLU A 333 -15.05 -1.81 5.69
C GLU A 333 -15.32 -2.92 6.71
N GLY A 334 -16.29 -2.65 7.60
CA GLY A 334 -16.74 -3.66 8.57
C GLY A 334 -15.70 -4.09 9.60
N THR A 335 -14.59 -3.36 9.76
CA THR A 335 -13.58 -3.66 10.78
C THR A 335 -14.22 -3.79 12.15
N ALA A 336 -13.99 -4.94 12.80
CA ALA A 336 -14.34 -5.15 14.20
C ALA A 336 -13.14 -4.84 15.08
N TYR A 337 -13.40 -4.23 16.22
CA TYR A 337 -12.36 -3.84 17.16
C TYR A 337 -12.45 -4.67 18.45
N GLY A 338 -11.29 -4.94 19.01
CA GLY A 338 -11.09 -5.55 20.31
C GLY A 338 -10.00 -4.82 21.09
N ASP A 339 -9.74 -5.29 22.28
CA ASP A 339 -8.69 -4.72 23.13
C ASP A 339 -7.99 -5.83 23.95
N MET A 340 -7.31 -5.41 25.03
CA MET A 340 -6.55 -6.31 25.89
C MET A 340 -7.37 -7.51 26.38
N ASP A 341 -8.65 -7.33 26.65
CA ASP A 341 -9.52 -8.30 27.31
C ASP A 341 -10.73 -8.72 26.45
N THR A 342 -10.94 -8.09 25.31
CA THR A 342 -12.08 -8.34 24.42
C THR A 342 -11.63 -8.82 23.03
N VAL A 343 -12.31 -9.85 22.54
CA VAL A 343 -12.12 -10.39 21.19
C VAL A 343 -12.93 -9.53 20.19
N PRO A 344 -12.38 -9.16 19.02
CA PRO A 344 -13.16 -8.48 18.00
C PRO A 344 -14.20 -9.43 17.39
N VAL A 345 -15.44 -8.97 17.26
CA VAL A 345 -16.53 -9.78 16.71
C VAL A 345 -17.08 -9.07 15.47
N LEU A 346 -16.91 -9.69 14.30
CA LEU A 346 -17.53 -9.19 13.08
C LEU A 346 -19.06 -9.16 13.23
N ALA A 347 -19.66 -8.05 12.85
CA ALA A 347 -21.11 -7.90 12.90
C ALA A 347 -21.84 -8.99 12.08
N ARG A 348 -21.17 -9.50 11.06
CA ARG A 348 -21.61 -10.63 10.21
C ARG A 348 -20.42 -11.52 9.93
N ALA A 349 -20.33 -12.63 10.63
CA ALA A 349 -19.32 -13.66 10.36
C ALA A 349 -19.68 -14.39 9.06
N ASN A 350 -18.71 -14.55 8.14
CA ASN A 350 -18.83 -15.32 6.90
C ASN A 350 -19.97 -14.92 5.95
N SER A 351 -20.48 -13.69 6.02
CA SER A 351 -21.59 -13.24 5.19
C SER A 351 -21.15 -12.17 4.20
N GLU A 352 -21.86 -12.13 3.08
CA GLU A 352 -21.76 -11.05 2.09
C GLU A 352 -21.90 -9.66 2.75
N PRO A 353 -21.35 -8.59 2.13
CA PRO A 353 -21.56 -7.23 2.60
C PRO A 353 -23.03 -6.92 2.82
N GLY A 354 -23.35 -6.25 3.93
CA GLY A 354 -24.72 -5.85 4.23
C GLY A 354 -25.28 -4.83 3.24
N GLU A 355 -26.58 -4.57 3.32
CA GLU A 355 -27.24 -3.53 2.49
C GLU A 355 -26.67 -2.13 2.74
N ASP A 356 -26.15 -1.87 3.92
CA ASP A 356 -25.52 -0.60 4.31
C ASP A 356 -23.97 -0.68 4.27
N SER A 357 -23.39 -1.35 3.29
CA SER A 357 -21.96 -1.53 3.09
C SER A 357 -21.40 -0.55 2.05
N ASP A 358 -20.10 -0.23 2.14
CA ASP A 358 -19.37 0.52 1.11
C ASP A 358 -19.27 -0.27 -0.22
N TRP A 359 -19.54 -1.59 -0.21
CA TRP A 359 -19.64 -2.44 -1.40
C TRP A 359 -20.98 -2.36 -2.11
N THR A 360 -22.02 -1.84 -1.45
CA THR A 360 -23.40 -1.83 -1.95
C THR A 360 -23.53 -1.06 -3.26
N LEU A 361 -22.90 0.11 -3.35
CA LEU A 361 -22.91 0.92 -4.57
C LEU A 361 -22.36 0.15 -5.77
N TRP A 362 -21.21 -0.47 -5.63
CA TRP A 362 -20.60 -1.23 -6.71
C TRP A 362 -21.40 -2.48 -7.08
N ARG A 363 -21.92 -3.21 -6.08
CA ARG A 363 -22.83 -4.36 -6.30
C ARG A 363 -24.09 -3.96 -7.06
N ASN A 364 -24.69 -2.82 -6.76
CA ASN A 364 -25.87 -2.33 -7.47
C ASN A 364 -25.55 -1.88 -8.89
N LEU A 365 -24.42 -1.22 -9.13
CA LEU A 365 -23.95 -0.90 -10.48
C LEU A 365 -23.68 -2.16 -11.32
N ALA A 366 -23.04 -3.15 -10.75
CA ALA A 366 -22.72 -4.42 -11.44
C ALA A 366 -23.98 -5.20 -11.88
N LYS A 367 -25.09 -5.09 -11.13
CA LYS A 367 -26.40 -5.63 -11.54
C LYS A 367 -26.99 -4.94 -12.78
N LYS A 368 -26.65 -3.67 -13.01
CA LYS A 368 -27.16 -2.88 -14.12
C LYS A 368 -26.43 -3.16 -15.43
N SER A 369 -25.11 -3.38 -15.37
CA SER A 369 -24.32 -3.67 -16.58
C SER A 369 -23.02 -4.39 -16.24
N PRO A 370 -22.56 -5.35 -17.08
CA PRO A 370 -21.29 -6.02 -16.90
C PRO A 370 -20.06 -5.09 -17.04
N VAL A 371 -20.19 -3.91 -17.61
CA VAL A 371 -19.10 -2.92 -17.69
C VAL A 371 -18.62 -2.44 -16.32
N PHE A 372 -19.40 -2.66 -15.28
CA PHE A 372 -19.08 -2.33 -13.90
C PHE A 372 -18.35 -3.46 -13.16
N GLY A 373 -17.96 -4.56 -13.85
CA GLY A 373 -17.19 -5.66 -13.28
C GLY A 373 -17.97 -6.58 -12.36
N LYS A 374 -17.25 -7.29 -11.47
CA LYS A 374 -17.80 -8.37 -10.61
C LYS A 374 -17.37 -8.19 -9.16
N PRO A 375 -18.03 -7.34 -8.37
CA PRO A 375 -17.65 -7.08 -6.96
C PRO A 375 -17.61 -8.34 -6.10
N GLU A 376 -18.46 -9.34 -6.38
CA GLU A 376 -18.54 -10.59 -5.61
C GLU A 376 -17.23 -11.40 -5.62
N LYS A 377 -16.39 -11.23 -6.65
CA LYS A 377 -15.05 -11.83 -6.71
C LYS A 377 -14.15 -11.30 -5.57
N PHE A 378 -14.41 -10.11 -5.07
CA PHE A 378 -13.58 -9.42 -4.09
C PHE A 378 -14.20 -9.41 -2.68
N CYS A 379 -15.52 -9.26 -2.59
CA CYS A 379 -16.21 -9.17 -1.29
C CYS A 379 -17.04 -10.40 -0.91
N GLY A 380 -17.10 -11.41 -1.77
CA GLY A 380 -17.96 -12.58 -1.56
C GLY A 380 -17.37 -13.68 -0.65
N ASP A 381 -16.08 -13.61 -0.29
CA ASP A 381 -15.43 -14.63 0.56
C ASP A 381 -14.64 -13.96 1.70
N VAL A 382 -15.34 -13.57 2.75
CA VAL A 382 -14.76 -12.91 3.94
C VAL A 382 -13.78 -13.82 4.66
N ALA A 383 -14.03 -15.12 4.69
CA ALA A 383 -13.15 -16.07 5.38
C ALA A 383 -11.72 -16.08 4.81
N ARG A 384 -11.59 -15.85 3.49
CA ARG A 384 -10.30 -15.78 2.81
C ARG A 384 -9.71 -14.37 2.72
N SER A 385 -10.54 -13.35 2.72
CA SER A 385 -10.07 -11.96 2.57
C SER A 385 -9.78 -11.26 3.87
N MET A 386 -10.13 -11.84 5.02
CA MET A 386 -9.89 -11.24 6.32
C MET A 386 -8.52 -11.55 6.88
N TRP A 387 -7.98 -10.63 7.62
CA TRP A 387 -6.89 -10.83 8.57
C TRP A 387 -7.02 -9.86 9.74
N GLU A 388 -6.20 -10.09 10.75
CA GLU A 388 -6.22 -9.30 11.98
C GLU A 388 -4.88 -8.64 12.24
N SER A 389 -4.95 -7.43 12.80
CA SER A 389 -3.79 -6.73 13.32
C SER A 389 -4.02 -6.26 14.76
N ALA A 390 -2.92 -6.08 15.47
CA ALA A 390 -2.88 -5.51 16.80
C ALA A 390 -1.95 -4.31 16.82
N THR A 391 -2.43 -3.19 17.36
CA THR A 391 -1.58 -2.03 17.67
C THR A 391 -1.25 -2.07 19.16
N LEU A 392 0.03 -2.08 19.46
CA LEU A 392 0.56 -2.08 20.81
C LEU A 392 1.01 -0.67 21.18
N THR A 393 0.47 -0.13 22.25
CA THR A 393 0.89 1.13 22.86
C THR A 393 1.70 0.82 24.09
N CYS A 394 3.01 0.96 24.02
CA CYS A 394 3.96 0.41 24.98
C CYS A 394 4.66 1.50 25.78
N LYS A 395 4.73 1.33 27.09
CA LYS A 395 5.67 2.02 27.99
C LYS A 395 6.94 1.20 28.17
N PRO A 396 8.02 1.76 28.76
CA PRO A 396 9.24 1.01 29.05
C PRO A 396 8.97 -0.32 29.75
N SER A 397 9.48 -1.41 29.17
CA SER A 397 9.23 -2.78 29.62
C SER A 397 10.22 -3.73 28.95
N PRO A 398 10.33 -5.01 29.36
CA PRO A 398 11.17 -5.99 28.70
C PRO A 398 10.92 -6.14 27.18
N LEU A 399 9.71 -5.88 26.72
CA LEU A 399 9.41 -5.82 25.27
C LEU A 399 10.22 -4.74 24.57
N ILE A 400 10.36 -3.58 25.19
CA ILE A 400 11.15 -2.46 24.61
C ILE A 400 12.64 -2.77 24.66
N ASP A 401 13.13 -3.44 25.68
CA ASP A 401 14.52 -3.89 25.73
C ASP A 401 14.82 -4.89 24.62
N LYS A 402 13.89 -5.83 24.38
CA LYS A 402 14.00 -6.76 23.24
C LYS A 402 13.92 -6.04 21.89
N LEU A 403 13.07 -5.02 21.77
CA LEU A 403 12.99 -4.19 20.56
C LEU A 403 14.32 -3.46 20.28
N ARG A 404 15.02 -2.94 21.29
CA ARG A 404 16.35 -2.31 21.13
C ARG A 404 17.38 -3.26 20.52
N GLU A 405 17.38 -4.52 20.87
CA GLU A 405 18.25 -5.52 20.26
C GLU A 405 18.02 -5.66 18.75
N LEU A 406 16.78 -5.50 18.30
CA LEU A 406 16.34 -5.68 16.93
C LEU A 406 16.35 -4.38 16.12
N SER A 407 16.42 -3.23 16.78
CA SER A 407 16.27 -1.90 16.19
C SER A 407 17.59 -1.36 15.64
N VAL A 408 17.49 -0.62 14.55
CA VAL A 408 18.63 0.08 13.93
C VAL A 408 19.14 1.21 14.82
N ASN A 409 18.21 1.98 15.39
CA ASN A 409 18.49 3.04 16.36
C ASN A 409 17.70 2.79 17.65
N ASP A 410 18.02 3.51 18.72
CA ASP A 410 17.20 3.50 19.93
C ASP A 410 15.75 3.88 19.58
N PRO A 411 14.74 3.13 20.02
CA PRO A 411 13.34 3.38 19.67
C PRO A 411 12.81 4.77 20.04
N TYR A 412 13.44 5.44 21.00
CA TYR A 412 13.08 6.79 21.44
C TYR A 412 13.87 7.91 20.74
N SER A 413 14.73 7.57 19.77
CA SER A 413 15.62 8.53 19.10
C SER A 413 14.91 9.43 18.07
N GLY A 414 13.68 9.14 17.68
CA GLY A 414 12.99 9.80 16.58
C GLY A 414 13.38 9.29 15.20
N LYS A 415 14.33 8.35 15.12
CA LYS A 415 14.84 7.76 13.87
C LYS A 415 14.23 6.41 13.59
N THR A 416 14.61 5.82 12.44
CA THR A 416 14.24 4.47 12.02
C THR A 416 14.48 3.46 13.14
N VAL A 417 13.45 2.70 13.51
CA VAL A 417 13.50 1.70 14.57
C VAL A 417 13.74 0.32 13.98
N THR A 418 12.73 -0.42 13.56
CA THR A 418 12.91 -1.74 12.91
C THR A 418 13.29 -1.63 11.44
N GLY A 419 13.03 -0.49 10.82
CA GLY A 419 13.26 -0.24 9.39
C GLY A 419 12.31 -1.00 8.45
N GLY A 420 11.44 -1.81 9.01
CA GLY A 420 10.46 -2.61 8.30
C GLY A 420 9.95 -3.76 9.13
N ILE A 421 9.24 -4.67 8.47
CA ILE A 421 8.55 -5.81 9.07
C ILE A 421 9.54 -6.91 9.46
N ILE A 422 9.43 -7.40 10.68
CA ILE A 422 10.12 -8.58 11.20
C ILE A 422 9.11 -9.73 11.27
N THR A 423 9.41 -10.85 10.62
CA THR A 423 8.51 -11.99 10.46
C THR A 423 9.03 -13.23 11.20
N PHE A 424 8.18 -13.88 11.97
CA PHE A 424 8.50 -15.16 12.60
C PHE A 424 8.18 -16.30 11.63
N THR A 425 9.23 -16.94 11.08
CA THR A 425 9.08 -17.94 10.01
C THR A 425 8.56 -19.29 10.50
N ASP A 426 8.61 -19.56 11.79
CA ASP A 426 8.05 -20.73 12.45
C ASP A 426 6.72 -20.44 13.17
N SER A 427 6.18 -19.24 13.04
CA SER A 427 4.83 -18.93 13.51
C SER A 427 3.78 -19.61 12.64
N ASN A 428 2.88 -20.35 13.29
CA ASN A 428 1.72 -20.93 12.60
C ASN A 428 0.81 -19.86 11.98
N TRP A 429 0.76 -18.67 12.58
CA TRP A 429 0.01 -17.52 12.06
C TRP A 429 0.78 -16.73 11.00
N VAL A 430 2.08 -17.02 10.82
CA VAL A 430 3.00 -16.13 10.11
C VAL A 430 2.94 -14.72 10.70
N MET A 431 3.02 -14.66 12.03
CA MET A 431 3.00 -13.41 12.76
C MET A 431 4.19 -12.54 12.38
N SER A 432 3.95 -11.26 12.25
CA SER A 432 4.94 -10.24 11.92
C SER A 432 4.71 -8.99 12.74
N PHE A 433 5.76 -8.20 12.98
CA PHE A 433 5.64 -6.91 13.67
C PHE A 433 6.58 -5.86 13.09
N THR A 434 6.26 -4.60 13.33
CA THR A 434 7.11 -3.46 12.99
C THR A 434 6.95 -2.35 14.01
N CYS A 435 8.03 -1.59 14.22
CA CYS A 435 8.02 -0.31 14.91
C CYS A 435 8.63 0.72 13.98
N ASN A 436 7.81 1.61 13.47
CA ASN A 436 8.24 2.71 12.61
C ASN A 436 8.93 3.81 13.44
N ARG A 437 9.34 4.92 12.79
CA ARG A 437 9.82 6.11 13.50
C ARG A 437 8.83 6.54 14.57
N GLN A 438 9.35 7.01 15.69
CA GLN A 438 8.55 7.54 16.80
C GLN A 438 8.85 9.04 17.00
N PRO A 439 7.88 9.84 17.38
CA PRO A 439 6.50 9.47 17.63
C PRO A 439 5.77 9.08 16.33
N HIS A 440 4.89 8.06 16.38
CA HIS A 440 4.08 7.64 15.24
C HIS A 440 2.79 8.45 15.11
N PHE A 441 2.42 9.17 16.14
CA PHE A 441 1.32 10.15 16.19
C PHE A 441 1.86 11.49 16.70
N PRO A 442 1.42 12.64 16.16
CA PRO A 442 1.94 13.95 16.56
C PRO A 442 1.86 14.26 18.05
N GLU A 443 0.82 13.75 18.72
CA GLU A 443 0.54 14.00 20.16
C GLU A 443 1.03 12.85 21.07
N GLN A 444 1.80 11.90 20.53
CA GLN A 444 2.29 10.75 21.28
C GLN A 444 3.29 11.19 22.34
N PRO A 445 3.11 10.79 23.63
CA PRO A 445 4.08 11.07 24.70
C PRO A 445 5.46 10.46 24.40
N GLY A 446 6.51 11.13 24.83
CA GLY A 446 7.89 10.71 24.55
C GLY A 446 8.35 9.40 25.20
N ASP A 447 7.62 8.91 26.23
CA ASP A 447 7.85 7.64 26.90
C ASP A 447 6.98 6.50 26.36
N VAL A 448 6.19 6.76 25.33
CA VAL A 448 5.30 5.79 24.69
C VAL A 448 5.81 5.43 23.31
N LEU A 449 5.81 4.13 23.00
CA LEU A 449 6.08 3.62 21.64
C LEU A 449 4.85 2.93 21.07
N VAL A 450 4.66 3.03 19.76
CA VAL A 450 3.57 2.37 19.03
C VAL A 450 4.16 1.33 18.10
N LEU A 451 3.80 0.05 18.32
CA LEU A 451 4.17 -1.09 17.50
C LEU A 451 2.93 -1.61 16.77
N TRP A 452 3.13 -2.12 15.58
CA TRP A 452 2.08 -2.79 14.83
C TRP A 452 2.44 -4.26 14.61
N VAL A 453 1.49 -5.14 14.95
CA VAL A 453 1.59 -6.60 14.83
C VAL A 453 0.48 -7.09 13.94
N TYR A 454 0.73 -8.07 13.09
CA TYR A 454 -0.31 -8.70 12.28
C TYR A 454 0.03 -10.16 12.00
N ALA A 455 -0.97 -10.91 11.58
CA ALA A 455 -0.80 -12.28 11.13
C ALA A 455 -1.54 -12.50 9.80
N LEU A 456 -1.14 -13.51 9.05
CA LEU A 456 -1.72 -13.82 7.74
C LEU A 456 -2.66 -15.03 7.79
N LEU A 457 -2.31 -16.08 8.55
CA LEU A 457 -3.06 -17.35 8.56
C LEU A 457 -4.07 -17.35 9.70
N MET A 458 -5.30 -16.94 9.40
CA MET A 458 -6.39 -16.73 10.35
C MET A 458 -7.07 -18.05 10.81
N ASP A 459 -6.84 -19.16 10.10
CA ASP A 459 -7.46 -20.48 10.35
C ASP A 459 -6.60 -21.42 11.20
N LYS A 460 -5.38 -20.99 11.58
CA LYS A 460 -4.40 -21.80 12.31
C LYS A 460 -4.38 -21.46 13.79
N ASP A 461 -4.21 -22.48 14.63
CA ASP A 461 -3.89 -22.29 16.04
C ASP A 461 -2.47 -21.72 16.20
N GLY A 462 -2.28 -20.81 17.15
CA GLY A 462 -0.97 -20.27 17.47
C GLY A 462 0.01 -21.31 18.04
N ASN A 463 1.28 -20.95 18.09
CA ASN A 463 2.31 -21.83 18.62
C ASN A 463 2.21 -21.96 20.15
N HIS A 464 1.91 -20.88 20.84
CA HIS A 464 1.72 -20.80 22.29
C HIS A 464 0.22 -20.79 22.63
N ILE A 465 -0.55 -19.90 22.04
CA ILE A 465 -2.00 -19.81 22.21
C ILE A 465 -2.69 -20.80 21.27
N LYS A 466 -3.35 -21.83 21.83
CA LYS A 466 -3.93 -22.94 21.06
C LYS A 466 -5.33 -22.61 20.51
N LYS A 467 -5.42 -21.51 19.78
CA LYS A 467 -6.62 -21.10 19.04
C LYS A 467 -6.24 -20.12 17.89
N PRO A 468 -7.12 -19.94 16.90
CA PRO A 468 -6.91 -18.98 15.81
C PRO A 468 -6.84 -17.54 16.32
N MET A 469 -6.03 -16.69 15.67
CA MET A 469 -5.86 -15.29 16.07
C MET A 469 -7.18 -14.51 16.19
N PRO A 470 -8.19 -14.65 15.29
CA PRO A 470 -9.46 -13.95 15.41
C PRO A 470 -10.31 -14.35 16.63
N ALA A 471 -9.95 -15.44 17.32
CA ALA A 471 -10.59 -15.87 18.57
C ALA A 471 -9.80 -15.46 19.83
N CYS A 472 -8.73 -14.68 19.64
CA CYS A 472 -7.86 -14.25 20.74
C CYS A 472 -8.23 -12.85 21.25
N THR A 473 -8.01 -12.63 22.54
CA THR A 473 -7.95 -11.29 23.13
C THR A 473 -6.58 -10.65 22.84
N GLY A 474 -6.46 -9.34 23.01
CA GLY A 474 -5.18 -8.65 22.88
C GLY A 474 -4.10 -9.19 23.83
N ARG A 475 -4.48 -9.61 25.04
CA ARG A 475 -3.58 -10.26 25.99
C ARG A 475 -2.99 -11.55 25.44
N GLU A 476 -3.80 -12.37 24.78
CA GLU A 476 -3.36 -13.64 24.20
C GLU A 476 -2.46 -13.42 22.99
N ILE A 477 -2.78 -12.45 22.13
CA ILE A 477 -1.91 -12.07 20.99
C ILE A 477 -0.57 -11.53 21.50
N LEU A 478 -0.57 -10.72 22.56
CA LEU A 478 0.65 -10.25 23.20
C LEU A 478 1.48 -11.42 23.80
N ALA A 479 0.84 -12.43 24.38
CA ALA A 479 1.52 -13.61 24.88
C ALA A 479 2.16 -14.44 23.75
N GLU A 480 1.47 -14.60 22.62
CA GLU A 480 2.02 -15.24 21.42
C GLU A 480 3.24 -14.47 20.88
N LEU A 481 3.17 -13.13 20.84
CA LEU A 481 4.31 -12.29 20.46
C LEU A 481 5.50 -12.45 21.41
N CYS A 482 5.26 -12.43 22.73
CA CYS A 482 6.30 -12.66 23.73
C CYS A 482 6.95 -14.05 23.59
N HIS A 483 6.17 -15.07 23.26
CA HIS A 483 6.68 -16.41 22.97
C HIS A 483 7.64 -16.40 21.79
N HIS A 484 7.25 -15.80 20.68
CA HIS A 484 8.09 -15.72 19.48
C HIS A 484 9.34 -14.85 19.66
N LEU A 485 9.28 -13.85 20.53
CA LEU A 485 10.42 -13.01 20.89
C LEU A 485 11.36 -13.65 21.91
N GLY A 486 10.96 -14.77 22.55
CA GLY A 486 11.74 -15.45 23.56
C GLY A 486 11.74 -14.73 24.92
N ILE A 487 10.70 -14.00 25.26
CA ILE A 487 10.53 -13.23 26.50
C ILE A 487 9.24 -13.62 27.25
N SER A 488 8.81 -14.88 27.14
CA SER A 488 7.58 -15.35 27.81
C SER A 488 7.64 -15.24 29.31
N GLU A 489 8.81 -15.35 29.93
CA GLU A 489 9.00 -15.23 31.37
C GLU A 489 8.70 -13.82 31.92
N ASP A 490 8.85 -12.80 31.03
CA ASP A 490 8.61 -11.39 31.35
C ASP A 490 7.18 -10.93 31.04
N PHE A 491 6.29 -11.85 30.65
CA PHE A 491 4.95 -11.52 30.13
C PHE A 491 4.16 -10.58 31.03
N ASP A 492 4.14 -10.83 32.33
CA ASP A 492 3.36 -10.00 33.28
C ASP A 492 3.86 -8.55 33.32
N ALA A 493 5.18 -8.35 33.28
CA ALA A 493 5.80 -7.01 33.19
C ALA A 493 5.50 -6.33 31.88
N VAL A 494 5.50 -7.07 30.77
CA VAL A 494 5.14 -6.56 29.44
C VAL A 494 3.66 -6.17 29.40
N ALA A 495 2.77 -7.07 29.87
CA ALA A 495 1.32 -6.86 29.85
C ALA A 495 0.89 -5.67 30.72
N ALA A 496 1.55 -5.46 31.87
CA ALA A 496 1.28 -4.31 32.74
C ALA A 496 1.62 -2.93 32.10
N ASN A 497 2.52 -2.93 31.11
CA ASN A 497 3.03 -1.73 30.44
C ASN A 497 2.60 -1.61 28.97
N THR A 498 1.69 -2.46 28.50
CA THR A 498 1.26 -2.49 27.10
C THR A 498 -0.27 -2.45 27.03
N LYS A 499 -0.79 -1.58 26.18
CA LYS A 499 -2.20 -1.61 25.74
C LYS A 499 -2.26 -2.16 24.34
N VAL A 500 -3.20 -3.05 24.09
CA VAL A 500 -3.42 -3.68 22.79
C VAL A 500 -4.78 -3.25 22.24
N ARG A 501 -4.78 -2.81 21.00
CA ARG A 501 -6.01 -2.54 20.24
C ARG A 501 -6.03 -3.47 19.04
N LEU A 502 -7.09 -4.25 18.89
CA LEU A 502 -7.27 -5.22 17.83
C LEU A 502 -8.12 -4.65 16.70
N ALA A 503 -7.78 -5.00 15.48
CA ALA A 503 -8.55 -4.68 14.29
C ALA A 503 -8.68 -5.93 13.41
N LEU A 504 -9.83 -6.58 13.45
CA LEU A 504 -10.20 -7.68 12.56
C LEU A 504 -10.91 -7.10 11.34
N MET A 505 -10.29 -7.23 10.17
CA MET A 505 -10.68 -6.57 8.92
C MET A 505 -11.16 -7.60 7.89
N PRO A 506 -12.46 -7.65 7.59
CA PRO A 506 -13.03 -8.71 6.76
C PRO A 506 -12.60 -8.66 5.28
N TYR A 507 -12.21 -7.51 4.76
CA TYR A 507 -11.89 -7.33 3.34
C TYR A 507 -10.46 -6.87 3.06
N ILE A 508 -9.56 -6.99 4.04
CA ILE A 508 -8.24 -6.35 3.98
C ILE A 508 -7.36 -6.89 2.83
N THR A 509 -7.55 -8.14 2.41
CA THR A 509 -6.85 -8.75 1.28
C THR A 509 -7.77 -9.04 0.09
N ALA A 510 -8.97 -8.44 0.05
CA ALA A 510 -9.93 -8.60 -1.04
C ALA A 510 -9.33 -8.31 -2.43
N GLN A 511 -8.38 -7.38 -2.53
CA GLN A 511 -7.68 -7.07 -3.78
C GLN A 511 -6.84 -8.22 -4.33
N PHE A 512 -6.46 -9.19 -3.50
CA PHE A 512 -5.65 -10.34 -3.89
C PHE A 512 -6.45 -11.59 -4.24
N MET A 513 -7.78 -11.51 -4.22
CA MET A 513 -8.63 -12.63 -4.63
C MET A 513 -8.33 -13.05 -6.06
N PRO A 514 -8.31 -14.36 -6.38
CA PRO A 514 -8.17 -14.84 -7.75
C PRO A 514 -9.20 -14.21 -8.66
N ARG A 515 -8.76 -13.67 -9.78
CA ARG A 515 -9.59 -12.92 -10.72
C ARG A 515 -9.15 -13.10 -12.17
N ALA A 516 -10.04 -12.73 -13.07
CA ALA A 516 -9.79 -12.63 -14.50
C ALA A 516 -9.82 -11.18 -14.99
N ALA A 517 -9.37 -10.97 -16.22
CA ALA A 517 -9.51 -9.69 -16.91
C ALA A 517 -10.99 -9.28 -16.99
N GLY A 518 -11.30 -8.02 -16.67
CA GLY A 518 -12.66 -7.47 -16.68
C GLY A 518 -13.48 -7.72 -15.41
N ASP A 519 -12.96 -8.43 -14.40
CA ASP A 519 -13.61 -8.55 -13.11
C ASP A 519 -13.57 -7.22 -12.33
N ARG A 520 -12.57 -6.36 -12.59
CA ARG A 520 -12.56 -4.95 -12.18
C ARG A 520 -13.04 -4.05 -13.31
N PRO A 521 -13.87 -3.02 -13.04
CA PRO A 521 -14.25 -2.03 -14.04
C PRO A 521 -13.08 -1.11 -14.40
N HIS A 522 -13.11 -0.52 -15.58
CA HIS A 522 -12.21 0.58 -15.91
C HIS A 522 -12.54 1.85 -15.11
N VAL A 523 -11.57 2.77 -14.97
CA VAL A 523 -11.76 4.06 -14.30
C VAL A 523 -12.96 4.81 -14.87
N VAL A 524 -13.06 4.93 -16.20
CA VAL A 524 -14.28 5.37 -16.86
C VAL A 524 -14.87 4.16 -17.59
N PRO A 525 -15.94 3.53 -17.06
CA PRO A 525 -16.52 2.36 -17.68
C PRO A 525 -17.05 2.67 -19.07
N GLN A 526 -17.00 1.68 -19.96
CA GLN A 526 -17.42 1.84 -21.35
C GLN A 526 -18.84 2.41 -21.46
N GLY A 527 -18.96 3.49 -22.23
CA GLY A 527 -20.24 4.18 -22.44
C GLY A 527 -20.62 5.18 -21.34
N CYS A 528 -19.91 5.24 -20.21
CA CYS A 528 -20.19 6.26 -19.19
C CYS A 528 -19.70 7.64 -19.66
N THR A 529 -20.57 8.64 -19.53
CA THR A 529 -20.32 10.01 -20.01
C THR A 529 -19.89 10.97 -18.91
N ASN A 530 -20.34 10.74 -17.67
CA ASN A 530 -20.09 11.61 -16.53
C ASN A 530 -19.74 10.85 -15.24
N LEU A 531 -19.40 9.56 -15.33
CA LEU A 531 -19.04 8.70 -14.19
C LEU A 531 -17.62 8.18 -14.32
N ALA A 532 -16.81 8.37 -13.27
CA ALA A 532 -15.56 7.67 -13.06
C ALA A 532 -15.60 6.87 -11.76
N LEU A 533 -15.09 5.63 -11.81
CA LEU A 533 -14.88 4.77 -10.66
C LEU A 533 -13.43 4.88 -10.20
N LEU A 534 -13.21 5.00 -8.91
CA LEU A 534 -11.89 5.31 -8.34
C LEU A 534 -11.48 4.31 -7.26
N GLY A 535 -10.18 4.30 -6.96
CA GLY A 535 -9.62 3.59 -5.82
C GLY A 535 -9.15 2.18 -6.16
N GLN A 536 -9.18 1.30 -5.15
CA GLN A 536 -8.47 0.01 -5.19
C GLN A 536 -9.10 -1.07 -6.09
N PHE A 537 -10.36 -0.93 -6.49
CA PHE A 537 -11.08 -1.99 -7.20
C PHE A 537 -11.43 -1.59 -8.64
N VAL A 538 -10.61 -0.75 -9.25
CA VAL A 538 -10.70 -0.41 -10.67
C VAL A 538 -9.47 -0.89 -11.43
N GLU A 539 -9.63 -1.21 -12.72
CA GLU A 539 -8.54 -1.70 -13.54
C GLU A 539 -7.70 -0.54 -14.07
N THR A 540 -6.40 -0.61 -13.85
CA THR A 540 -5.40 0.27 -14.45
C THR A 540 -4.31 -0.56 -15.12
N SER A 541 -3.74 -0.04 -16.22
CA SER A 541 -2.68 -0.76 -16.93
C SER A 541 -1.43 -0.87 -16.07
N ASN A 542 -0.94 -2.11 -15.90
CA ASN A 542 0.37 -2.43 -15.32
C ASN A 542 0.62 -1.95 -13.87
N ASP A 543 -0.39 -1.46 -13.16
CA ASP A 543 -0.26 -0.99 -11.79
C ASP A 543 -0.76 -2.01 -10.78
N VAL A 544 -0.42 -1.80 -9.53
CA VAL A 544 -0.85 -2.62 -8.38
C VAL A 544 -1.70 -1.78 -7.45
N ILE A 545 -2.86 -2.29 -7.12
CA ILE A 545 -3.94 -1.52 -6.47
C ILE A 545 -3.75 -1.28 -4.98
N PHE A 546 -2.80 -1.94 -4.37
CA PHE A 546 -2.49 -1.79 -2.94
C PHE A 546 -1.83 -0.44 -2.63
N THR A 547 -1.19 0.18 -3.63
CA THR A 547 -0.45 1.42 -3.44
C THR A 547 -1.35 2.66 -3.41
N MET A 548 -0.97 3.66 -2.63
CA MET A 548 -1.61 4.98 -2.68
C MET A 548 -1.43 5.63 -4.07
N GLU A 549 -0.32 5.34 -4.74
CA GLU A 549 -0.07 5.77 -6.12
C GLU A 549 -1.20 5.37 -7.04
N SER A 550 -1.60 4.09 -7.02
CA SER A 550 -2.69 3.59 -7.86
C SER A 550 -4.01 4.34 -7.60
N SER A 551 -4.35 4.57 -6.32
CA SER A 551 -5.55 5.31 -5.95
C SER A 551 -5.53 6.75 -6.46
N VAL A 552 -4.42 7.47 -6.30
CA VAL A 552 -4.24 8.85 -6.79
C VAL A 552 -4.26 8.89 -8.33
N ARG A 553 -3.61 7.92 -8.98
CA ARG A 553 -3.58 7.80 -10.43
C ARG A 553 -4.98 7.57 -11.02
N THR A 554 -5.82 6.72 -10.39
CA THR A 554 -7.22 6.53 -10.84
C THR A 554 -8.01 7.83 -10.78
N ALA A 555 -7.84 8.62 -9.74
CA ALA A 555 -8.46 9.93 -9.61
C ALA A 555 -8.05 10.89 -10.74
N ARG A 556 -6.75 10.96 -11.02
CA ARG A 556 -6.21 11.79 -12.10
C ARG A 556 -6.72 11.35 -13.47
N ILE A 557 -6.73 10.04 -13.76
CA ILE A 557 -7.31 9.48 -15.00
C ILE A 557 -8.80 9.86 -15.12
N GLY A 558 -9.58 9.67 -14.05
CA GLY A 558 -11.01 9.99 -14.03
C GLY A 558 -11.27 11.47 -14.33
N VAL A 559 -10.56 12.38 -13.66
CA VAL A 559 -10.68 13.83 -13.87
C VAL A 559 -10.31 14.21 -15.29
N TYR A 560 -9.14 13.75 -15.78
CA TYR A 560 -8.67 14.11 -17.13
C TYR A 560 -9.61 13.60 -18.22
N THR A 561 -10.14 12.39 -18.07
CA THR A 561 -11.06 11.78 -19.02
C THR A 561 -12.40 12.50 -19.05
N LEU A 562 -13.03 12.70 -17.87
CA LEU A 562 -14.37 13.30 -17.80
C LEU A 562 -14.37 14.78 -18.17
N LEU A 563 -13.29 15.51 -17.92
CA LEU A 563 -13.18 16.92 -18.28
C LEU A 563 -12.58 17.12 -19.69
N GLY A 564 -12.18 16.05 -20.38
CA GLY A 564 -11.56 16.13 -21.69
C GLY A 564 -10.24 16.92 -21.71
N LEU A 565 -9.44 16.82 -20.66
CA LEU A 565 -8.18 17.54 -20.56
C LEU A 565 -7.18 17.03 -21.60
N PRO A 566 -6.44 17.90 -22.31
CA PRO A 566 -5.63 17.54 -23.48
C PRO A 566 -4.31 16.84 -23.12
N LYS A 567 -4.21 16.24 -21.97
CA LYS A 567 -3.00 15.56 -21.51
C LYS A 567 -3.30 14.16 -21.00
N GLN A 568 -2.44 13.21 -21.34
CA GLN A 568 -2.50 11.88 -20.77
C GLN A 568 -1.88 11.89 -19.37
N VAL A 569 -2.49 11.15 -18.47
CA VAL A 569 -1.91 10.86 -17.15
C VAL A 569 -0.65 10.02 -17.35
N ALA A 570 0.43 10.38 -16.67
CA ALA A 570 1.66 9.62 -16.71
C ALA A 570 1.39 8.15 -16.34
N ASP A 571 1.95 7.23 -17.11
CA ASP A 571 1.95 5.82 -16.77
C ASP A 571 2.82 5.63 -15.51
N ILE A 572 2.71 4.47 -14.86
CA ILE A 572 3.64 4.12 -13.78
C ILE A 572 5.07 4.18 -14.31
N SER A 573 6.00 4.51 -13.43
CA SER A 573 7.42 4.46 -13.77
C SER A 573 7.79 3.07 -14.31
N PRO A 574 8.30 2.97 -15.57
CA PRO A 574 8.49 1.69 -16.25
C PRO A 574 9.76 0.97 -15.79
N THR A 575 9.94 0.81 -14.48
CA THR A 575 11.15 0.26 -13.85
C THR A 575 11.48 -1.15 -14.32
N GLN A 576 10.47 -1.94 -14.68
CA GLN A 576 10.61 -3.30 -15.20
C GLN A 576 11.25 -3.37 -16.61
N TYR A 577 11.35 -2.25 -17.31
CA TYR A 577 12.02 -2.16 -18.61
C TYR A 577 13.42 -1.55 -18.52
N ASP A 578 13.83 -1.04 -17.35
CA ASP A 578 15.17 -0.55 -17.14
C ASP A 578 16.14 -1.75 -16.99
N ILE A 579 17.11 -1.83 -17.90
CA ILE A 579 18.10 -2.90 -17.90
C ILE A 579 18.87 -3.00 -16.58
N ARG A 580 19.11 -1.88 -15.90
CA ARG A 580 19.78 -1.84 -14.59
C ARG A 580 18.99 -2.61 -13.54
N ASN A 581 17.66 -2.39 -13.49
CA ASN A 581 16.76 -3.10 -12.56
C ASN A 581 16.65 -4.58 -12.91
N ILE A 582 16.63 -4.92 -14.20
CA ILE A 582 16.64 -6.32 -14.66
C ILE A 582 17.93 -7.03 -14.22
N LEU A 583 19.09 -6.38 -14.36
CA LEU A 583 20.39 -6.95 -13.96
C LEU A 583 20.50 -7.07 -12.43
N LYS A 584 20.06 -6.06 -11.67
CA LYS A 584 19.95 -6.13 -10.21
C LYS A 584 19.03 -7.26 -9.77
N GLY A 585 17.86 -7.37 -10.39
CA GLY A 585 16.91 -8.45 -10.14
C GLY A 585 17.48 -9.83 -10.41
N ALA A 586 18.21 -9.98 -11.52
CA ALA A 586 18.88 -11.24 -11.86
C ALA A 586 19.95 -11.62 -10.80
N ARG A 587 20.68 -10.65 -10.27
CA ARG A 587 21.65 -10.87 -9.20
C ARG A 587 20.97 -11.22 -7.87
N ALA A 588 19.95 -10.47 -7.46
CA ALA A 588 19.18 -10.74 -6.24
C ALA A 588 18.57 -12.15 -6.28
N LEU A 589 17.95 -12.54 -7.40
CA LEU A 589 17.42 -13.89 -7.61
C LEU A 589 18.53 -14.96 -7.54
N ASN A 590 19.76 -14.63 -7.94
CA ASN A 590 20.93 -15.51 -7.84
C ASN A 590 21.62 -15.46 -6.47
N ASN A 591 20.88 -15.12 -5.40
CA ASN A 591 21.37 -15.03 -4.03
C ASN A 591 22.55 -14.03 -3.88
N ASN A 592 22.49 -12.92 -4.58
CA ASN A 592 23.50 -11.85 -4.66
C ASN A 592 24.83 -12.27 -5.33
N GLU A 593 24.90 -13.51 -5.83
CA GLU A 593 26.05 -13.96 -6.63
C GLU A 593 25.90 -13.51 -8.09
N PRO A 594 27.02 -13.32 -8.81
CA PRO A 594 26.97 -13.00 -10.22
C PRO A 594 26.12 -14.01 -11.02
N PHE A 595 25.15 -13.53 -11.78
CA PHE A 595 24.30 -14.40 -12.61
C PHE A 595 25.08 -14.97 -13.82
N PRO A 596 24.64 -16.08 -14.41
CA PRO A 596 25.32 -16.67 -15.57
C PRO A 596 25.47 -15.67 -16.73
N GLY A 597 26.70 -15.45 -17.18
CA GLY A 597 27.05 -14.49 -18.24
C GLY A 597 27.35 -13.07 -17.76
N GLU A 598 27.14 -12.71 -16.49
CA GLU A 598 27.38 -11.35 -15.98
C GLU A 598 28.87 -10.98 -16.11
N ARG A 599 29.79 -11.90 -15.78
CA ARG A 599 31.23 -11.66 -15.93
C ARG A 599 31.64 -11.43 -17.38
N LEU A 600 30.98 -12.13 -18.32
CA LEU A 600 31.19 -11.88 -19.74
C LEU A 600 30.74 -10.49 -20.14
N LEU A 601 29.56 -10.04 -19.64
CA LEU A 601 29.08 -8.68 -19.86
C LEU A 601 30.04 -7.64 -19.28
N HIS A 602 30.59 -7.83 -18.08
CA HIS A 602 31.62 -6.96 -17.51
C HIS A 602 32.88 -6.90 -18.38
N ARG A 603 33.31 -8.02 -18.95
CA ARG A 603 34.46 -8.06 -19.84
C ARG A 603 34.22 -7.34 -21.16
N LEU A 604 33.01 -7.46 -21.73
CA LEU A 604 32.64 -6.83 -22.98
C LEU A 604 32.35 -5.33 -22.81
N LEU A 605 31.76 -4.93 -21.69
CA LEU A 605 31.28 -3.56 -21.48
C LEU A 605 32.17 -2.75 -20.55
N GLY A 606 33.08 -3.37 -19.78
CA GLY A 606 33.87 -2.75 -18.72
C GLY A 606 34.75 -1.57 -19.18
N GLY A 607 35.14 -1.53 -20.46
CA GLY A 607 35.84 -0.40 -21.07
C GLY A 607 34.94 0.59 -21.82
N SER A 608 33.63 0.41 -21.79
CA SER A 608 32.66 1.21 -22.53
C SER A 608 31.90 2.19 -21.66
N TYR A 609 31.20 3.14 -22.30
CA TYR A 609 30.24 4.03 -21.65
C TYR A 609 29.16 3.27 -20.84
N TYR A 610 28.85 2.03 -21.21
CA TYR A 610 27.82 1.21 -20.56
C TYR A 610 28.31 0.41 -19.34
N ALA A 611 29.57 0.54 -18.94
CA ALA A 611 30.09 -0.17 -17.75
C ALA A 611 29.29 0.11 -16.48
N HIS A 612 28.79 1.34 -16.31
CA HIS A 612 28.00 1.78 -15.17
C HIS A 612 26.60 1.14 -15.08
N VAL A 613 26.14 0.48 -16.12
CA VAL A 613 24.85 -0.25 -16.14
C VAL A 613 24.94 -1.56 -15.39
N LEU A 614 26.14 -2.11 -15.27
CA LEU A 614 26.36 -3.40 -14.62
C LEU A 614 26.50 -3.23 -13.11
N PRO A 615 25.87 -4.11 -12.29
CA PRO A 615 26.13 -4.16 -10.87
C PRO A 615 27.63 -4.44 -10.61
N PRO A 616 28.26 -3.82 -9.59
CA PRO A 616 29.69 -4.06 -9.32
C PRO A 616 29.93 -5.54 -8.97
N LEU A 617 31.02 -6.12 -9.48
CA LEU A 617 31.40 -7.49 -9.12
C LEU A 617 31.89 -7.53 -7.65
N PRO A 618 31.72 -8.65 -6.93
CA PRO A 618 32.31 -8.84 -5.61
C PRO A 618 33.84 -8.67 -5.62
N GLU A 619 34.37 -8.00 -4.59
CA GLU A 619 35.81 -7.62 -4.52
C GLU A 619 36.81 -8.80 -4.43
N ASN A 620 36.35 -10.02 -4.08
CA ASN A 620 37.21 -11.16 -3.73
C ASN A 620 37.27 -12.28 -4.78
N ASP A 621 37.40 -11.97 -6.07
CA ASP A 621 37.42 -13.03 -7.09
C ASP A 621 38.76 -13.24 -7.78
N GLU A 622 39.70 -13.87 -7.07
CA GLU A 622 41.02 -14.26 -7.63
C GLU A 622 40.95 -15.37 -8.70
N THR A 623 39.79 -16.01 -8.88
CA THR A 623 39.58 -17.13 -9.83
C THR A 623 38.83 -16.77 -11.09
N LEU A 624 38.81 -15.49 -11.46
CA LEU A 624 38.03 -14.94 -12.61
C LEU A 624 38.28 -15.65 -13.94
N ARG A 625 39.48 -16.18 -14.16
CA ARG A 625 39.87 -16.80 -15.43
C ARG A 625 39.35 -18.23 -15.56
N GLU A 626 39.48 -19.03 -14.54
CA GLU A 626 39.09 -20.46 -14.55
C GLU A 626 37.57 -20.64 -14.56
N ARG A 627 36.86 -19.85 -13.78
CA ARG A 627 35.38 -19.90 -13.77
C ARG A 627 34.75 -19.31 -15.03
N ALA A 628 35.37 -18.29 -15.65
CA ALA A 628 34.89 -17.72 -16.91
C ALA A 628 35.05 -18.71 -18.09
N GLU A 629 36.09 -19.54 -18.09
CA GLU A 629 36.28 -20.58 -19.08
C GLU A 629 35.29 -21.75 -18.89
N ALA A 630 34.97 -22.09 -17.64
CA ALA A 630 33.96 -23.10 -17.32
C ALA A 630 32.52 -22.62 -17.66
N GLU A 631 32.21 -21.34 -17.42
CA GLU A 631 30.93 -20.73 -17.82
C GLU A 631 30.77 -20.65 -19.34
N LEU A 632 31.83 -20.25 -20.06
CA LEU A 632 31.79 -20.19 -21.52
C LEU A 632 31.56 -21.59 -22.13
N SER A 633 32.21 -22.61 -21.57
CA SER A 633 32.03 -24.01 -21.94
C SER A 633 30.62 -24.50 -21.63
N SER A 634 30.03 -24.09 -20.49
CA SER A 634 28.66 -24.42 -20.12
C SER A 634 27.62 -23.69 -20.99
N LEU A 635 27.86 -22.44 -21.36
CA LEU A 635 26.97 -21.65 -22.25
C LEU A 635 27.02 -22.14 -23.69
N LEU A 636 28.19 -22.52 -24.18
CA LEU A 636 28.37 -23.11 -25.52
C LEU A 636 27.75 -24.53 -25.61
N GLY A 637 27.73 -25.28 -24.50
CA GLY A 637 27.09 -26.59 -24.42
C GLY A 637 25.56 -26.56 -24.27
N LYS A 638 24.99 -25.41 -23.82
CA LYS A 638 23.53 -25.18 -23.66
C LYS A 638 22.98 -24.09 -24.58
N GLY A 639 23.79 -23.64 -25.52
CA GLY A 639 23.68 -22.34 -26.21
C GLY A 639 22.56 -22.16 -27.22
N SER A 640 21.67 -23.13 -27.44
CA SER A 640 20.57 -22.94 -28.41
C SER A 640 19.25 -22.52 -27.75
N GLN A 641 18.96 -22.89 -26.52
CA GLN A 641 17.67 -22.60 -25.89
C GLN A 641 17.59 -21.23 -25.18
N ALA A 642 18.68 -20.79 -24.54
CA ALA A 642 18.69 -19.49 -23.86
C ALA A 642 18.77 -18.30 -24.82
N LEU A 643 19.49 -18.43 -25.94
CA LEU A 643 19.53 -17.42 -27.03
C LEU A 643 18.19 -17.30 -27.75
N LEU A 644 17.44 -18.38 -27.91
CA LEU A 644 16.10 -18.36 -28.49
C LEU A 644 15.08 -17.69 -27.56
N ALA A 645 15.21 -17.86 -26.25
CA ALA A 645 14.35 -17.16 -25.27
C ALA A 645 14.64 -15.67 -25.21
N ALA A 646 15.91 -15.27 -25.24
CA ALA A 646 16.33 -13.87 -25.25
C ALA A 646 15.97 -13.16 -26.57
N SER A 647 16.09 -13.83 -27.70
CA SER A 647 15.69 -13.29 -29.02
C SER A 647 14.19 -13.13 -29.16
N GLY A 648 13.38 -14.03 -28.57
CA GLY A 648 11.93 -13.91 -28.54
C GLY A 648 11.44 -12.75 -27.64
N TRP A 649 12.21 -12.43 -26.57
CA TRP A 649 11.93 -11.28 -25.72
C TRP A 649 12.26 -9.95 -26.44
N LEU A 650 13.41 -9.86 -27.12
CA LEU A 650 13.80 -8.71 -27.92
C LEU A 650 12.87 -8.45 -29.12
N ALA A 651 12.31 -9.48 -29.71
CA ALA A 651 11.34 -9.35 -30.80
C ALA A 651 10.02 -8.75 -30.30
N ARG A 652 9.50 -9.23 -29.15
CA ARG A 652 8.28 -8.67 -28.52
C ARG A 652 8.49 -7.26 -27.96
N TRP A 653 9.66 -6.95 -27.46
CA TRP A 653 10.04 -5.59 -27.07
C TRP A 653 10.00 -4.62 -28.25
N ARG A 654 10.48 -5.05 -29.45
CA ARG A 654 10.38 -4.27 -30.69
C ARG A 654 8.94 -4.09 -31.18
N GLU A 655 8.06 -5.07 -31.02
CA GLU A 655 6.64 -4.94 -31.37
C GLU A 655 5.92 -3.97 -30.44
N GLY A 656 6.16 -4.03 -29.13
CA GLY A 656 5.59 -3.09 -28.16
C GLY A 656 6.04 -1.65 -28.35
N LEU A 657 7.21 -1.40 -28.97
CA LEU A 657 7.65 -0.06 -29.37
C LEU A 657 6.98 0.42 -30.65
N ARG A 658 6.59 -0.48 -31.56
CA ARG A 658 5.88 -0.13 -32.81
C ARG A 658 4.41 0.21 -32.61
N ASP A 659 3.73 -0.42 -31.64
CA ASP A 659 2.33 -0.11 -31.31
C ASP A 659 2.15 1.23 -30.58
N LYS A 660 3.22 1.79 -30.01
CA LYS A 660 3.20 3.13 -29.39
C LYS A 660 3.50 4.28 -30.36
N SER A 661 3.78 3.98 -31.62
CA SER A 661 4.05 4.97 -32.68
C SER A 661 2.90 5.09 -33.70
N ARG A 662 1.74 4.48 -33.43
CA ARG A 662 0.50 4.66 -34.20
C ARG A 662 -0.63 5.26 -33.36
#